data_8ecf05955a93cc60407924c368cb6901
#
_entry.id   8ecf05955a93cc60407924c368cb6901
#
_cell.length_a   1.000
_cell.length_b   1.000
_cell.length_c   1.000
_cell.angle_alpha   90.00
_cell.angle_beta   90.00
_cell.angle_gamma   90.00
#
_symmetry.space_group_name_H-M   'P 1'
#
loop_
_entity.id
_entity.type
_entity.pdbx_description
1 polymer ?
#
loop_
_entity_poly.entity_id
_entity_poly.type
_entity_poly.pdbx_seq_one_letter_code
_entity_poly.pdbx_strand_id
1 'polypeptide(L)'
;MMSLLRLVTLQYLRQHPLRTCLTILGVALGVAIFVAIRVTNLSTVRAFAETVDAVSGRTQLHVVGGVTSLDQSLYPRVRSMPGLAAAVPVVTGYAVAEPWAEELLLVLGIDVFLDADVRDYHITAGPDDDRESLRRLLDPATLFVSETFARRHGLELGATVTLLTPRGRGEYIIRGLLAAVGPAMALGGNFIVMDLNAAQLAFHKVGTLDRIDLALQPGVAVDAMQEALQARLGPGVKVERPTFRNATVEKMLRSFQVNLTALSMIALFVGMFLIYNTLSSAVVERRKDIAIMRAVGAGRGAIAGVFLVEGLMVGAVGTVVGIPLGVLLSRLTLHIVSQTLVSLFLVVAIQRLMISPGIIFTALGIGMGASLVSVAIPIRDAIRVQPVDGLALAQYQRQPRRSLLRLFAPWMVWLIIGYGLTWLKPVGDLPLFGYLSAFALLCGFSLLMPAAILGLTWLLRPVLFRLFRAEGEVAAENLQSALSRSAVAAASLMTGVAMVVSVAMMISSFKRTVNTWVDQTVQADLIVSAAEPSSGVSTVPLPASLARELRSIDGVVEVDALRSRSIPYQDRQVVLNIADLDVFARHTEYPFLEGDRDAVFAEVTSQDSVIVSENFRYRFAVQRGDGVTLPTPEGPRSFRVAGVSIDYSSDQGTIVMHWGTFRKYWTEQVVDTIGVYVQAGASLEAVAGEIKQRFGRTHRLFIFSNQSFKQEIYQLIDQSFAITYALEIIAIAVGIMGIATALYT
;
A
#
# COMPACT_ATOMS: atom_id res chain seq x y z
N MET A 1 -36.17 31.44 19.95
CA MET A 1 -35.03 30.83 19.26
C MET A 1 -35.32 30.52 17.79
N MET A 2 -36.45 29.89 17.46
CA MET A 2 -36.84 29.55 16.07
C MET A 2 -37.04 30.78 15.15
N SER A 3 -37.60 31.87 15.66
CA SER A 3 -37.78 33.14 14.91
C SER A 3 -36.44 33.84 14.62
N LEU A 4 -35.52 33.82 15.58
CA LEU A 4 -34.14 34.33 15.40
C LEU A 4 -33.36 33.54 14.38
N LEU A 5 -33.47 32.19 14.37
CA LEU A 5 -32.86 31.31 13.38
C LEU A 5 -33.36 31.57 11.96
N ARG A 6 -34.67 31.79 11.78
CA ARG A 6 -35.25 32.13 10.45
C ARG A 6 -34.82 33.50 9.95
N LEU A 7 -34.87 34.51 10.81
CA LEU A 7 -34.59 35.90 10.43
C LEU A 7 -33.08 36.18 10.26
N VAL A 8 -32.22 35.55 11.06
CA VAL A 8 -30.79 35.88 11.07
C VAL A 8 -30.01 34.88 10.24
N THR A 9 -30.18 33.56 10.45
CA THR A 9 -29.35 32.53 9.80
C THR A 9 -29.80 32.25 8.36
N LEU A 10 -31.08 31.89 8.14
CA LEU A 10 -31.58 31.54 6.82
C LEU A 10 -31.55 32.74 5.84
N GLN A 11 -31.86 33.95 6.32
CA GLN A 11 -31.80 35.15 5.48
C GLN A 11 -30.34 35.44 5.06
N TYR A 12 -29.40 35.32 5.97
CA TYR A 12 -27.97 35.54 5.66
C TYR A 12 -27.41 34.49 4.68
N LEU A 13 -27.71 33.24 4.88
CA LEU A 13 -27.27 32.16 3.96
C LEU A 13 -27.83 32.39 2.54
N ARG A 14 -29.05 32.94 2.42
CA ARG A 14 -29.66 33.31 1.13
C ARG A 14 -29.07 34.58 0.51
N GLN A 15 -28.63 35.52 1.31
CA GLN A 15 -28.04 36.78 0.82
C GLN A 15 -26.59 36.58 0.33
N HIS A 16 -25.89 35.57 0.85
CA HIS A 16 -24.50 35.22 0.46
C HIS A 16 -24.38 33.80 -0.11
N PRO A 17 -25.07 33.49 -1.24
CA PRO A 17 -25.19 32.12 -1.72
C PRO A 17 -23.83 31.51 -2.15
N LEU A 18 -22.99 32.31 -2.82
CA LEU A 18 -21.67 31.82 -3.30
C LEU A 18 -20.76 31.42 -2.13
N ARG A 19 -20.71 32.22 -1.09
CA ARG A 19 -19.92 31.95 0.12
C ARG A 19 -20.41 30.68 0.84
N THR A 20 -21.72 30.58 1.01
CA THR A 20 -22.37 29.42 1.63
C THR A 20 -22.08 28.17 0.82
N CYS A 21 -22.18 28.24 -0.51
CA CYS A 21 -21.88 27.14 -1.41
C CYS A 21 -20.41 26.72 -1.33
N LEU A 22 -19.47 27.66 -1.35
CA LEU A 22 -18.03 27.37 -1.23
C LEU A 22 -17.69 26.71 0.12
N THR A 23 -18.33 27.15 1.21
CA THR A 23 -18.10 26.54 2.53
C THR A 23 -18.66 25.13 2.60
N ILE A 24 -19.88 24.92 2.12
CA ILE A 24 -20.50 23.59 2.02
C ILE A 24 -19.64 22.67 1.16
N LEU A 25 -19.16 23.15 0.02
CA LEU A 25 -18.32 22.40 -0.89
C LEU A 25 -16.97 22.03 -0.25
N GLY A 26 -16.36 22.93 0.51
CA GLY A 26 -15.13 22.65 1.26
C GLY A 26 -15.29 21.54 2.29
N VAL A 27 -16.39 21.57 3.06
CA VAL A 27 -16.74 20.49 3.99
C VAL A 27 -17.04 19.20 3.25
N ALA A 28 -17.83 19.30 2.17
CA ALA A 28 -18.20 18.15 1.35
C ALA A 28 -16.97 17.44 0.77
N LEU A 29 -15.98 18.19 0.27
CA LEU A 29 -14.74 17.63 -0.24
C LEU A 29 -13.90 16.97 0.87
N GLY A 30 -13.77 17.59 2.04
CA GLY A 30 -13.07 16.98 3.19
C GLY A 30 -13.69 15.64 3.60
N VAL A 31 -15.03 15.60 3.70
CA VAL A 31 -15.77 14.36 3.98
C VAL A 31 -15.68 13.36 2.83
N ALA A 32 -15.75 13.85 1.57
CA ALA A 32 -15.66 13.00 0.38
C ALA A 32 -14.32 12.27 0.29
N ILE A 33 -13.20 12.93 0.57
CA ILE A 33 -11.87 12.31 0.61
C ILE A 33 -11.84 11.22 1.68
N PHE A 34 -12.35 11.51 2.89
CA PHE A 34 -12.40 10.52 3.97
C PHE A 34 -13.22 9.29 3.58
N VAL A 35 -14.42 9.49 3.01
CA VAL A 35 -15.31 8.40 2.57
C VAL A 35 -14.66 7.62 1.43
N ALA A 36 -14.10 8.31 0.43
CA ALA A 36 -13.43 7.68 -0.71
C ALA A 36 -12.31 6.74 -0.25
N ILE A 37 -11.44 7.21 0.62
CA ILE A 37 -10.33 6.42 1.16
C ILE A 37 -10.85 5.22 1.96
N ARG A 38 -11.85 5.42 2.84
CA ARG A 38 -12.40 4.35 3.68
C ARG A 38 -13.12 3.27 2.86
N VAL A 39 -13.91 3.67 1.87
CA VAL A 39 -14.63 2.73 0.98
C VAL A 39 -13.66 1.97 0.10
N THR A 40 -12.71 2.65 -0.54
CA THR A 40 -11.68 2.00 -1.37
C THR A 40 -10.89 0.98 -0.54
N ASN A 41 -10.44 1.38 0.64
CA ASN A 41 -9.66 0.53 1.52
C ASN A 41 -10.45 -0.71 1.98
N LEU A 42 -11.69 -0.54 2.48
CA LEU A 42 -12.53 -1.66 2.90
C LEU A 42 -12.82 -2.61 1.74
N SER A 43 -13.08 -2.08 0.53
CA SER A 43 -13.33 -2.87 -0.66
C SER A 43 -12.11 -3.69 -1.07
N THR A 44 -10.92 -3.08 -1.01
CA THR A 44 -9.64 -3.74 -1.32
C THR A 44 -9.35 -4.88 -0.34
N VAL A 45 -9.44 -4.62 0.97
CA VAL A 45 -9.16 -5.64 2.00
C VAL A 45 -10.14 -6.80 1.91
N ARG A 46 -11.42 -6.51 1.70
CA ARG A 46 -12.42 -7.57 1.56
C ARG A 46 -12.27 -8.38 0.28
N ALA A 47 -12.05 -7.74 -0.87
CA ALA A 47 -11.83 -8.46 -2.11
C ALA A 47 -10.61 -9.38 -2.00
N PHE A 48 -9.56 -8.92 -1.33
CA PHE A 48 -8.39 -9.76 -1.03
C PHE A 48 -8.78 -10.93 -0.10
N ALA A 49 -9.48 -10.66 1.01
CA ALA A 49 -9.89 -11.70 1.94
C ALA A 49 -10.83 -12.74 1.27
N GLU A 50 -11.80 -12.30 0.47
CA GLU A 50 -12.71 -13.18 -0.27
C GLU A 50 -11.95 -14.05 -1.29
N THR A 51 -10.94 -13.51 -1.97
CA THR A 51 -10.10 -14.29 -2.88
C THR A 51 -9.29 -15.35 -2.12
N VAL A 52 -8.74 -14.97 -0.98
CA VAL A 52 -8.00 -15.89 -0.09
C VAL A 52 -8.89 -16.99 0.45
N ASP A 53 -10.06 -16.63 0.97
CA ASP A 53 -11.02 -17.59 1.52
C ASP A 53 -11.53 -18.54 0.41
N ALA A 54 -11.70 -18.02 -0.82
CA ALA A 54 -12.08 -18.83 -1.97
C ALA A 54 -11.04 -19.89 -2.33
N VAL A 55 -9.74 -19.54 -2.29
CA VAL A 55 -8.63 -20.48 -2.60
C VAL A 55 -8.39 -21.46 -1.46
N SER A 56 -8.53 -21.01 -0.21
CA SER A 56 -8.24 -21.82 0.99
C SER A 56 -9.40 -22.79 1.34
N GLY A 57 -10.63 -22.49 0.93
CA GLY A 57 -11.79 -23.30 1.28
C GLY A 57 -12.00 -23.40 2.80
N ARG A 58 -12.24 -24.62 3.31
CA ARG A 58 -12.42 -24.89 4.75
C ARG A 58 -11.11 -25.06 5.52
N THR A 59 -9.97 -24.82 4.89
CA THR A 59 -8.65 -24.94 5.50
C THR A 59 -8.47 -23.93 6.64
N GLN A 60 -8.11 -24.39 7.82
CA GLN A 60 -7.87 -23.56 8.99
C GLN A 60 -6.40 -23.46 9.37
N LEU A 61 -5.60 -24.48 9.03
CA LEU A 61 -4.16 -24.52 9.24
C LEU A 61 -3.45 -25.07 8.01
N HIS A 62 -2.23 -24.61 7.77
CA HIS A 62 -1.29 -25.15 6.79
C HIS A 62 -0.05 -25.69 7.50
N VAL A 63 0.43 -26.83 7.05
CA VAL A 63 1.76 -27.32 7.38
C VAL A 63 2.64 -27.02 6.18
N VAL A 64 3.69 -26.23 6.37
CA VAL A 64 4.63 -25.83 5.32
C VAL A 64 6.06 -26.20 5.71
N GLY A 65 6.90 -26.50 4.76
CA GLY A 65 8.33 -26.64 4.98
C GLY A 65 8.93 -25.25 5.33
N GLY A 66 9.98 -25.23 6.13
CA GLY A 66 10.68 -23.98 6.48
C GLY A 66 11.34 -23.34 5.25
N VAL A 67 12.61 -23.68 4.98
CA VAL A 67 13.38 -23.16 3.82
C VAL A 67 13.26 -24.08 2.60
N THR A 68 12.90 -25.36 2.80
CA THR A 68 12.76 -26.37 1.75
C THR A 68 11.32 -26.81 1.58
N SER A 69 11.02 -27.49 0.45
CA SER A 69 9.75 -28.18 0.26
C SER A 69 9.51 -29.20 1.39
N LEU A 70 8.26 -29.45 1.71
CA LEU A 70 7.87 -30.41 2.73
C LEU A 70 8.07 -31.85 2.21
N ASP A 71 8.73 -32.71 2.97
CA ASP A 71 8.86 -34.11 2.64
C ASP A 71 7.48 -34.80 2.69
N GLN A 72 7.13 -35.51 1.62
CA GLN A 72 5.84 -36.21 1.52
C GLN A 72 5.66 -37.27 2.62
N SER A 73 6.74 -37.85 3.16
CA SER A 73 6.71 -38.83 4.25
C SER A 73 6.13 -38.28 5.56
N LEU A 74 6.04 -36.95 5.71
CA LEU A 74 5.41 -36.30 6.85
C LEU A 74 3.87 -36.37 6.81
N TYR A 75 3.28 -36.52 5.62
CA TYR A 75 1.84 -36.53 5.43
C TYR A 75 1.09 -37.58 6.31
N PRO A 76 1.49 -38.85 6.38
CA PRO A 76 0.84 -39.82 7.24
C PRO A 76 0.87 -39.45 8.73
N ARG A 77 1.96 -38.81 9.19
CA ARG A 77 2.11 -38.36 10.58
C ARG A 77 1.16 -37.19 10.91
N VAL A 78 1.01 -36.29 9.96
CA VAL A 78 0.07 -35.16 10.07
C VAL A 78 -1.38 -35.70 10.07
N ARG A 79 -1.73 -36.55 9.11
CA ARG A 79 -3.08 -37.11 8.98
C ARG A 79 -3.54 -37.91 10.19
N SER A 80 -2.62 -38.53 10.91
CA SER A 80 -2.93 -39.34 12.11
C SER A 80 -3.24 -38.52 13.37
N MET A 81 -3.19 -37.19 13.31
CA MET A 81 -3.48 -36.32 14.46
C MET A 81 -4.98 -36.31 14.78
N PRO A 82 -5.36 -36.53 16.06
CA PRO A 82 -6.75 -36.44 16.48
C PRO A 82 -7.22 -34.98 16.40
N GLY A 83 -8.50 -34.77 16.03
CA GLY A 83 -9.09 -33.45 15.91
C GLY A 83 -9.03 -32.85 14.51
N LEU A 84 -8.39 -33.53 13.53
CA LEU A 84 -8.45 -33.18 12.13
C LEU A 84 -9.69 -33.78 11.47
N ALA A 85 -10.43 -32.97 10.71
CA ALA A 85 -11.50 -33.46 9.83
C ALA A 85 -10.92 -33.93 8.50
N ALA A 86 -9.98 -33.16 7.93
CA ALA A 86 -9.29 -33.51 6.70
C ALA A 86 -7.85 -32.99 6.72
N ALA A 87 -6.97 -33.71 6.00
CA ALA A 87 -5.61 -33.28 5.70
C ALA A 87 -5.33 -33.56 4.21
N VAL A 88 -4.97 -32.53 3.46
CA VAL A 88 -4.82 -32.60 2.00
C VAL A 88 -3.40 -32.19 1.61
N PRO A 89 -2.64 -33.07 0.94
CA PRO A 89 -1.33 -32.73 0.39
C PRO A 89 -1.52 -31.88 -0.87
N VAL A 90 -0.76 -30.80 -0.98
CA VAL A 90 -0.88 -29.84 -2.07
C VAL A 90 0.47 -29.55 -2.70
N VAL A 91 0.48 -29.58 -4.03
CA VAL A 91 1.57 -29.06 -4.86
C VAL A 91 1.04 -27.92 -5.68
N THR A 92 1.72 -26.79 -5.70
CA THR A 92 1.37 -25.62 -6.50
C THR A 92 2.46 -25.34 -7.53
N GLY A 93 2.05 -24.88 -8.69
CA GLY A 93 2.98 -24.47 -9.72
C GLY A 93 2.32 -23.50 -10.68
N TYR A 94 3.13 -22.99 -11.59
CA TYR A 94 2.64 -22.13 -12.65
C TYR A 94 3.00 -22.75 -14.00
N ALA A 95 2.05 -22.79 -14.89
CA ALA A 95 2.22 -23.27 -16.25
C ALA A 95 1.68 -22.24 -17.26
N VAL A 96 2.04 -22.43 -18.50
CA VAL A 96 1.55 -21.61 -19.61
C VAL A 96 0.91 -22.50 -20.64
N ALA A 97 -0.24 -22.13 -21.12
CA ALA A 97 -0.90 -22.83 -22.19
C ALA A 97 -0.48 -22.29 -23.56
N GLU A 98 -0.01 -23.12 -24.46
CA GLU A 98 0.20 -22.76 -25.85
C GLU A 98 -1.12 -22.83 -26.64
N PRO A 99 -1.40 -21.85 -27.54
CA PRO A 99 -0.55 -20.76 -28.03
C PRO A 99 -0.60 -19.47 -27.19
N TRP A 100 -1.32 -19.43 -26.07
CA TRP A 100 -1.55 -18.23 -25.25
C TRP A 100 -0.39 -17.99 -24.26
N ALA A 101 0.79 -17.79 -24.79
CA ALA A 101 2.03 -17.72 -24.01
C ALA A 101 2.13 -16.52 -23.04
N GLU A 102 1.24 -15.54 -23.15
CA GLU A 102 1.20 -14.36 -22.26
C GLU A 102 0.42 -14.62 -20.97
N GLU A 103 -0.45 -15.65 -20.94
CA GLU A 103 -1.28 -15.94 -19.77
C GLU A 103 -0.64 -17.02 -18.88
N LEU A 104 -0.39 -16.66 -17.64
CA LEU A 104 0.10 -17.57 -16.62
C LEU A 104 -1.06 -18.26 -15.93
N LEU A 105 -1.01 -19.58 -15.84
CA LEU A 105 -2.02 -20.44 -15.21
C LEU A 105 -1.50 -20.94 -13.86
N LEU A 106 -2.27 -20.74 -12.80
CA LEU A 106 -2.02 -21.37 -11.51
C LEU A 106 -2.47 -22.84 -11.60
N VAL A 107 -1.54 -23.72 -11.34
CA VAL A 107 -1.79 -25.16 -11.30
C VAL A 107 -1.84 -25.62 -9.85
N LEU A 108 -2.93 -26.24 -9.46
CA LEU A 108 -3.12 -26.86 -8.17
C LEU A 108 -3.08 -28.39 -8.35
N GLY A 109 -2.02 -29.02 -7.88
CA GLY A 109 -1.89 -30.47 -7.80
C GLY A 109 -2.40 -30.97 -6.46
N ILE A 110 -3.45 -31.76 -6.47
CA ILE A 110 -4.17 -32.24 -5.29
C ILE A 110 -4.56 -33.71 -5.43
N ASP A 111 -4.71 -34.37 -4.28
CA ASP A 111 -5.47 -35.62 -4.24
C ASP A 111 -6.97 -35.26 -4.27
N VAL A 112 -7.59 -35.50 -5.40
CA VAL A 112 -8.96 -35.04 -5.69
C VAL A 112 -9.98 -35.62 -4.72
N PHE A 113 -9.76 -36.85 -4.22
CA PHE A 113 -10.68 -37.49 -3.27
C PHE A 113 -10.57 -36.90 -1.86
N LEU A 114 -9.39 -36.44 -1.48
CA LEU A 114 -9.17 -35.84 -0.15
C LEU A 114 -9.54 -34.36 -0.16
N ASP A 115 -9.36 -33.68 -1.29
CA ASP A 115 -9.56 -32.23 -1.39
C ASP A 115 -11.06 -31.86 -1.43
N ALA A 116 -11.93 -32.75 -1.88
CA ALA A 116 -13.38 -32.54 -1.86
C ALA A 116 -13.96 -32.29 -0.46
N ASP A 117 -13.29 -32.73 0.60
CA ASP A 117 -13.66 -32.45 1.99
C ASP A 117 -13.25 -31.03 2.45
N VAL A 118 -12.33 -30.38 1.71
CA VAL A 118 -11.73 -29.08 2.06
C VAL A 118 -12.20 -27.97 1.12
N ARG A 119 -12.31 -28.24 -0.19
CA ARG A 119 -12.69 -27.25 -1.20
C ARG A 119 -13.89 -27.74 -1.98
N ASP A 120 -14.84 -26.84 -2.19
CA ASP A 120 -16.01 -27.12 -3.03
C ASP A 120 -15.70 -26.72 -4.49
N TYR A 121 -15.54 -27.71 -5.36
CA TYR A 121 -15.41 -27.52 -6.80
C TYR A 121 -16.77 -27.74 -7.46
N HIS A 122 -17.30 -26.71 -8.12
CA HIS A 122 -18.48 -26.85 -8.95
C HIS A 122 -18.06 -27.14 -10.39
N ILE A 123 -18.26 -28.35 -10.85
CA ILE A 123 -17.96 -28.77 -12.23
C ILE A 123 -19.18 -28.41 -13.08
N THR A 124 -19.01 -27.47 -14.02
CA THR A 124 -20.11 -26.99 -14.89
C THR A 124 -20.31 -27.84 -16.14
N ALA A 125 -19.27 -28.55 -16.58
CA ALA A 125 -19.33 -29.44 -17.69
C ALA A 125 -18.48 -30.68 -17.42
N GLY A 126 -19.09 -31.84 -17.48
CA GLY A 126 -18.54 -33.16 -17.15
C GLY A 126 -19.66 -34.19 -17.15
N PRO A 127 -19.40 -35.46 -16.79
CA PRO A 127 -20.44 -36.43 -16.52
C PRO A 127 -21.34 -35.95 -15.36
N ASP A 128 -22.62 -36.42 -15.39
CA ASP A 128 -23.62 -36.03 -14.37
C ASP A 128 -23.27 -36.44 -12.92
N ASP A 129 -22.25 -37.29 -12.71
CA ASP A 129 -21.73 -37.65 -11.41
C ASP A 129 -20.35 -36.97 -11.15
N ASP A 130 -20.31 -36.06 -10.20
CA ASP A 130 -19.09 -35.37 -9.77
C ASP A 130 -17.94 -36.33 -9.38
N ARG A 131 -18.27 -37.49 -8.78
CA ARG A 131 -17.28 -38.49 -8.41
C ARG A 131 -16.67 -39.21 -9.61
N GLU A 132 -17.43 -39.46 -10.66
CA GLU A 132 -16.93 -40.04 -11.92
C GLU A 132 -16.05 -39.03 -12.66
N SER A 133 -16.41 -37.76 -12.65
CA SER A 133 -15.58 -36.67 -13.18
C SER A 133 -14.24 -36.56 -12.47
N LEU A 134 -14.22 -36.67 -11.13
CA LEU A 134 -13.01 -36.62 -10.31
C LEU A 134 -12.09 -37.82 -10.57
N ARG A 135 -12.65 -39.04 -10.81
CA ARG A 135 -11.85 -40.23 -11.16
C ARG A 135 -11.05 -40.06 -12.44
N ARG A 136 -11.54 -39.27 -13.39
CA ARG A 136 -10.86 -39.03 -14.67
C ARG A 136 -9.60 -38.19 -14.55
N LEU A 137 -9.42 -37.46 -13.42
CA LEU A 137 -8.17 -36.76 -13.10
C LEU A 137 -7.02 -37.67 -12.67
N LEU A 138 -7.29 -38.95 -12.34
CA LEU A 138 -6.23 -39.90 -11.98
C LEU A 138 -5.31 -40.25 -13.17
N ASP A 139 -5.71 -39.95 -14.38
CA ASP A 139 -4.84 -40.07 -15.55
C ASP A 139 -3.87 -38.85 -15.54
N PRO A 140 -2.55 -39.06 -15.45
CA PRO A 140 -1.57 -37.97 -15.38
C PRO A 140 -1.58 -37.00 -16.57
N ALA A 141 -2.18 -37.39 -17.69
CA ALA A 141 -2.32 -36.56 -18.89
C ALA A 141 -3.63 -35.77 -18.93
N THR A 142 -4.33 -35.65 -17.81
CA THR A 142 -5.62 -34.94 -17.75
C THR A 142 -5.61 -33.79 -16.75
N LEU A 143 -6.51 -32.83 -16.98
CA LEU A 143 -6.66 -31.67 -16.11
C LEU A 143 -8.11 -31.11 -16.15
N PHE A 144 -8.43 -30.33 -15.12
CA PHE A 144 -9.62 -29.47 -15.11
C PHE A 144 -9.18 -28.02 -15.26
N VAL A 145 -9.93 -27.28 -16.05
CA VAL A 145 -9.67 -25.86 -16.36
C VAL A 145 -10.82 -25.01 -15.86
N SER A 146 -10.56 -23.78 -15.45
CA SER A 146 -11.64 -22.84 -15.15
C SER A 146 -12.49 -22.54 -16.37
N GLU A 147 -13.79 -22.43 -16.19
CA GLU A 147 -14.74 -22.06 -17.24
C GLU A 147 -14.42 -20.69 -17.84
N THR A 148 -13.90 -19.77 -17.05
CA THR A 148 -13.49 -18.44 -17.51
C THR A 148 -12.36 -18.50 -18.53
N PHE A 149 -11.33 -19.29 -18.28
CA PHE A 149 -10.21 -19.50 -19.20
C PHE A 149 -10.68 -20.26 -20.45
N ALA A 150 -11.45 -21.33 -20.24
CA ALA A 150 -11.99 -22.13 -21.35
C ALA A 150 -12.83 -21.32 -22.33
N ARG A 151 -13.76 -20.49 -21.82
CA ARG A 151 -14.61 -19.63 -22.67
C ARG A 151 -13.79 -18.55 -23.40
N ARG A 152 -12.79 -17.96 -22.74
CA ARG A 152 -11.93 -16.92 -23.34
C ARG A 152 -11.18 -17.45 -24.56
N HIS A 153 -10.77 -18.70 -24.53
CA HIS A 153 -9.95 -19.34 -25.54
C HIS A 153 -10.69 -20.38 -26.42
N GLY A 154 -12.00 -20.49 -26.25
CA GLY A 154 -12.82 -21.43 -27.05
C GLY A 154 -12.47 -22.90 -26.81
N LEU A 155 -12.08 -23.25 -25.59
CA LEU A 155 -11.72 -24.62 -25.20
C LEU A 155 -12.98 -25.38 -24.74
N GLU A 156 -13.11 -26.62 -25.19
CA GLU A 156 -14.21 -27.50 -24.84
C GLU A 156 -13.71 -28.75 -24.11
N LEU A 157 -14.65 -29.50 -23.52
CA LEU A 157 -14.36 -30.81 -22.95
C LEU A 157 -13.75 -31.75 -23.99
N GLY A 158 -12.67 -32.44 -23.63
CA GLY A 158 -11.93 -33.33 -24.51
C GLY A 158 -10.88 -32.65 -25.39
N ALA A 159 -10.83 -31.31 -25.39
CA ALA A 159 -9.77 -30.60 -26.08
C ALA A 159 -8.40 -30.86 -25.42
N THR A 160 -7.35 -30.89 -26.24
CA THR A 160 -5.97 -31.02 -25.78
C THR A 160 -5.34 -29.63 -25.62
N VAL A 161 -4.73 -29.40 -24.47
CA VAL A 161 -3.98 -28.19 -24.19
C VAL A 161 -2.54 -28.55 -23.96
N THR A 162 -1.63 -27.87 -24.64
CA THR A 162 -0.20 -28.02 -24.41
C THR A 162 0.22 -27.07 -23.29
N LEU A 163 0.68 -27.60 -22.17
CA LEU A 163 1.23 -26.82 -21.06
C LEU A 163 2.75 -26.83 -21.10
N LEU A 164 3.32 -25.68 -20.97
CA LEU A 164 4.75 -25.52 -20.71
C LEU A 164 4.97 -25.42 -19.19
N THR A 165 5.64 -26.44 -18.64
CA THR A 165 5.95 -26.59 -17.22
C THR A 165 7.48 -26.63 -17.03
N PRO A 166 8.00 -26.59 -15.80
CA PRO A 166 9.45 -26.79 -15.56
C PRO A 166 10.01 -28.09 -16.13
N ARG A 167 9.19 -29.14 -16.28
CA ARG A 167 9.57 -30.41 -16.95
C ARG A 167 9.69 -30.27 -18.48
N GLY A 168 9.14 -29.20 -19.05
CA GLY A 168 9.03 -28.98 -20.48
C GLY A 168 7.59 -29.00 -20.98
N ARG A 169 7.41 -29.23 -22.28
CA ARG A 169 6.10 -29.31 -22.94
C ARG A 169 5.41 -30.63 -22.61
N GLY A 170 4.15 -30.51 -22.16
CA GLY A 170 3.27 -31.66 -21.92
C GLY A 170 1.89 -31.42 -22.55
N GLU A 171 1.34 -32.44 -23.19
CA GLU A 171 -0.03 -32.41 -23.70
C GLU A 171 -0.99 -32.97 -22.65
N TYR A 172 -2.06 -32.22 -22.37
CA TYR A 172 -3.05 -32.57 -21.37
C TYR A 172 -4.46 -32.46 -21.96
N ILE A 173 -5.34 -33.39 -21.61
CA ILE A 173 -6.71 -33.43 -22.04
C ILE A 173 -7.62 -32.76 -21.00
N ILE A 174 -8.48 -31.83 -21.42
CA ILE A 174 -9.48 -31.20 -20.56
C ILE A 174 -10.61 -32.19 -20.28
N ARG A 175 -10.75 -32.60 -19.01
CA ARG A 175 -11.77 -33.56 -18.56
C ARG A 175 -12.88 -32.93 -17.74
N GLY A 176 -12.77 -31.67 -17.38
CA GLY A 176 -13.80 -30.93 -16.67
C GLY A 176 -13.60 -29.43 -16.75
N LEU A 177 -14.70 -28.69 -16.69
CA LEU A 177 -14.73 -27.24 -16.56
C LEU A 177 -15.20 -26.85 -15.17
N LEU A 178 -14.39 -26.06 -14.48
CA LEU A 178 -14.68 -25.59 -13.14
C LEU A 178 -15.46 -24.27 -13.21
N ALA A 179 -16.59 -24.20 -12.54
CA ALA A 179 -17.36 -22.95 -12.43
C ALA A 179 -16.49 -21.81 -11.91
N ALA A 180 -16.79 -20.59 -12.33
CA ALA A 180 -16.11 -19.38 -11.89
C ALA A 180 -16.47 -19.01 -10.43
N VAL A 181 -16.27 -19.95 -9.52
CA VAL A 181 -16.49 -19.80 -8.07
C VAL A 181 -15.34 -20.45 -7.31
N GLY A 182 -15.12 -20.00 -6.06
CA GLY A 182 -14.08 -20.57 -5.21
C GLY A 182 -12.66 -20.46 -5.83
N PRO A 183 -11.85 -21.53 -5.76
CA PRO A 183 -10.48 -21.53 -6.25
C PRO A 183 -10.34 -21.19 -7.74
N ALA A 184 -11.35 -21.55 -8.56
CA ALA A 184 -11.35 -21.30 -9.99
C ALA A 184 -11.41 -19.81 -10.39
N MET A 185 -11.71 -18.91 -9.45
CA MET A 185 -11.62 -17.46 -9.63
C MET A 185 -10.21 -16.90 -9.42
N ALA A 186 -9.30 -17.70 -8.92
CA ALA A 186 -7.92 -17.26 -8.71
C ALA A 186 -7.30 -16.79 -10.04
N LEU A 187 -6.45 -15.78 -9.97
CA LEU A 187 -5.77 -15.17 -11.12
C LEU A 187 -6.73 -14.72 -12.25
N GLY A 188 -7.92 -14.22 -11.90
CA GLY A 188 -8.90 -13.82 -12.90
C GLY A 188 -9.47 -14.98 -13.73
N GLY A 189 -9.43 -16.19 -13.18
CA GLY A 189 -9.88 -17.42 -13.82
C GLY A 189 -8.78 -18.21 -14.55
N ASN A 190 -7.53 -17.80 -14.45
CA ASN A 190 -6.40 -18.54 -15.00
C ASN A 190 -5.97 -19.68 -14.04
N PHE A 191 -6.80 -20.70 -13.94
CA PHE A 191 -6.68 -21.74 -12.92
C PHE A 191 -6.87 -23.14 -13.50
N ILE A 192 -6.00 -24.06 -13.08
CA ILE A 192 -6.00 -25.46 -13.47
C ILE A 192 -5.90 -26.36 -12.23
N VAL A 193 -6.61 -27.47 -12.24
CA VAL A 193 -6.46 -28.55 -11.26
C VAL A 193 -5.99 -29.81 -11.97
N MET A 194 -5.00 -30.49 -11.40
CA MET A 194 -4.54 -31.80 -11.85
C MET A 194 -4.27 -32.71 -10.65
N ASP A 195 -4.10 -34.01 -10.93
CA ASP A 195 -3.73 -34.97 -9.90
C ASP A 195 -2.37 -34.60 -9.24
N LEU A 196 -2.25 -34.91 -7.94
CA LEU A 196 -1.05 -34.61 -7.14
C LEU A 196 0.22 -35.17 -7.79
N ASN A 197 0.19 -36.43 -8.23
CA ASN A 197 1.37 -37.08 -8.81
C ASN A 197 1.72 -36.49 -10.18
N ALA A 198 0.69 -36.11 -10.97
CA ALA A 198 0.89 -35.42 -12.24
C ALA A 198 1.56 -34.05 -12.02
N ALA A 199 1.12 -33.31 -11.02
CA ALA A 199 1.73 -32.03 -10.65
C ALA A 199 3.17 -32.21 -10.12
N GLN A 200 3.41 -33.19 -9.26
CA GLN A 200 4.76 -33.50 -8.79
C GLN A 200 5.73 -33.79 -9.94
N LEU A 201 5.27 -34.54 -10.94
CA LEU A 201 6.07 -34.82 -12.13
C LEU A 201 6.28 -33.57 -12.99
N ALA A 202 5.23 -32.79 -13.23
CA ALA A 202 5.28 -31.59 -14.06
C ALA A 202 6.20 -30.49 -13.48
N PHE A 203 6.27 -30.40 -12.15
CA PHE A 203 7.01 -29.35 -11.44
C PHE A 203 8.31 -29.83 -10.79
N HIS A 204 8.80 -31.03 -11.09
CA HIS A 204 10.01 -31.64 -10.48
C HIS A 204 9.95 -31.69 -8.95
N LYS A 205 8.77 -32.01 -8.39
CA LYS A 205 8.51 -32.07 -6.94
C LYS A 205 8.19 -33.50 -6.45
N VAL A 206 8.67 -34.52 -7.13
CA VAL A 206 8.41 -35.92 -6.75
C VAL A 206 8.93 -36.19 -5.35
N GLY A 207 8.07 -36.73 -4.47
CA GLY A 207 8.37 -36.99 -3.06
C GLY A 207 8.34 -35.76 -2.15
N THR A 208 7.99 -34.59 -2.69
CA THR A 208 7.88 -33.35 -1.93
C THR A 208 6.52 -32.69 -2.13
N LEU A 209 6.10 -31.91 -1.13
CA LEU A 209 4.87 -31.13 -1.11
C LEU A 209 5.21 -29.67 -0.87
N ASP A 210 4.37 -28.76 -1.35
CA ASP A 210 4.50 -27.36 -0.96
C ASP A 210 3.86 -27.09 0.39
N ARG A 211 2.73 -27.76 0.66
CA ARG A 211 2.03 -27.67 1.93
C ARG A 211 1.08 -28.85 2.15
N ILE A 212 0.60 -28.99 3.38
CA ILE A 212 -0.53 -29.84 3.73
C ILE A 212 -1.62 -28.92 4.29
N ASP A 213 -2.78 -28.92 3.65
CA ASP A 213 -3.93 -28.12 4.06
C ASP A 213 -4.74 -28.92 5.08
N LEU A 214 -5.12 -28.30 6.22
CA LEU A 214 -5.78 -28.95 7.33
C LEU A 214 -7.12 -28.30 7.62
N ALA A 215 -8.18 -29.11 7.63
CA ALA A 215 -9.49 -28.75 8.16
C ALA A 215 -9.66 -29.39 9.53
N LEU A 216 -10.10 -28.62 10.53
CA LEU A 216 -10.29 -29.09 11.89
C LEU A 216 -11.75 -29.57 12.10
N GLN A 217 -11.94 -30.50 13.04
CA GLN A 217 -13.27 -30.90 13.46
C GLN A 217 -13.98 -29.76 14.18
N PRO A 218 -15.32 -29.67 14.09
CA PRO A 218 -16.10 -28.66 14.81
C PRO A 218 -15.80 -28.69 16.31
N GLY A 219 -15.51 -27.51 16.89
CA GLY A 219 -15.22 -27.36 18.32
C GLY A 219 -13.74 -27.46 18.72
N VAL A 220 -12.84 -27.79 17.79
CA VAL A 220 -11.38 -27.79 18.05
C VAL A 220 -10.84 -26.38 17.97
N ALA A 221 -10.14 -25.92 19.00
CA ALA A 221 -9.51 -24.61 19.01
C ALA A 221 -8.29 -24.58 18.06
N VAL A 222 -8.27 -23.67 17.12
CA VAL A 222 -7.22 -23.56 16.07
C VAL A 222 -5.85 -23.34 16.68
N ASP A 223 -5.74 -22.47 17.70
CA ASP A 223 -4.45 -22.15 18.34
C ASP A 223 -3.88 -23.37 19.09
N ALA A 224 -4.72 -24.09 19.84
CA ALA A 224 -4.29 -25.30 20.53
C ALA A 224 -3.83 -26.41 19.58
N MET A 225 -4.52 -26.56 18.42
CA MET A 225 -4.11 -27.52 17.40
C MET A 225 -2.81 -27.09 16.71
N GLN A 226 -2.63 -25.81 16.46
CA GLN A 226 -1.40 -25.26 15.88
C GLN A 226 -0.19 -25.57 16.77
N GLU A 227 -0.29 -25.30 18.08
CA GLU A 227 0.76 -25.59 19.07
C GLU A 227 1.06 -27.10 19.16
N ALA A 228 0.03 -27.93 19.21
CA ALA A 228 0.18 -29.38 19.28
C ALA A 228 0.86 -29.96 18.03
N LEU A 229 0.49 -29.49 16.84
CA LEU A 229 1.13 -29.89 15.59
C LEU A 229 2.58 -29.39 15.53
N GLN A 230 2.84 -28.15 15.90
CA GLN A 230 4.18 -27.58 15.89
C GLN A 230 5.14 -28.33 16.83
N ALA A 231 4.67 -28.70 18.01
CA ALA A 231 5.43 -29.47 18.98
C ALA A 231 5.79 -30.88 18.45
N ARG A 232 4.86 -31.51 17.70
CA ARG A 232 5.03 -32.88 17.19
C ARG A 232 5.88 -32.95 15.92
N LEU A 233 5.82 -31.92 15.07
CA LEU A 233 6.52 -31.92 13.77
C LEU A 233 7.95 -31.39 13.86
N GLY A 234 8.29 -30.67 14.93
CA GLY A 234 9.64 -30.17 15.18
C GLY A 234 9.98 -28.87 14.42
N PRO A 235 11.22 -28.39 14.56
CA PRO A 235 11.62 -27.04 14.11
C PRO A 235 11.81 -26.87 12.60
N GLY A 236 11.88 -27.95 11.84
CA GLY A 236 12.06 -27.90 10.37
C GLY A 236 10.77 -27.66 9.59
N VAL A 237 9.63 -27.72 10.28
CA VAL A 237 8.29 -27.58 9.68
C VAL A 237 7.55 -26.50 10.44
N LYS A 238 6.81 -25.67 9.74
CA LYS A 238 5.99 -24.61 10.33
C LYS A 238 4.52 -24.93 10.16
N VAL A 239 3.76 -24.79 11.23
CA VAL A 239 2.30 -24.86 11.23
C VAL A 239 1.76 -23.44 11.35
N GLU A 240 1.03 -23.00 10.34
CA GLU A 240 0.50 -21.64 10.29
C GLU A 240 -0.95 -21.64 9.79
N ARG A 241 -1.67 -20.56 10.08
CA ARG A 241 -2.97 -20.34 9.48
C ARG A 241 -2.79 -20.06 8.00
N PRO A 242 -3.79 -20.33 7.12
CA PRO A 242 -3.67 -20.09 5.69
C PRO A 242 -3.11 -18.69 5.42
N THR A 243 -1.85 -18.64 5.04
CA THR A 243 -1.05 -17.42 4.92
C THR A 243 -1.07 -16.82 3.51
N PHE A 244 -2.08 -17.11 2.73
CA PHE A 244 -2.50 -16.11 1.76
C PHE A 244 -3.00 -14.82 2.44
N ARG A 245 -3.31 -14.86 3.71
CA ARG A 245 -3.17 -13.74 4.64
C ARG A 245 -1.68 -13.48 4.87
N ASN A 246 -1.00 -13.09 3.81
CA ASN A 246 0.39 -12.74 3.86
C ASN A 246 0.50 -11.59 4.86
N ALA A 247 1.05 -11.83 6.04
CA ALA A 247 1.24 -10.79 7.07
C ALA A 247 1.98 -9.58 6.47
N THR A 248 2.74 -9.80 5.42
CA THR A 248 3.41 -8.80 4.61
C THR A 248 2.41 -7.95 3.81
N VAL A 249 1.45 -8.57 3.13
CA VAL A 249 0.41 -7.83 2.36
C VAL A 249 -0.53 -7.10 3.31
N GLU A 250 -0.93 -7.72 4.42
CA GLU A 250 -1.76 -7.07 5.44
C GLU A 250 -1.03 -5.87 6.08
N LYS A 251 0.26 -5.99 6.37
CA LYS A 251 1.08 -4.89 6.88
C LYS A 251 1.31 -3.79 5.86
N MET A 252 1.58 -4.15 4.62
CA MET A 252 1.74 -3.19 3.52
C MET A 252 0.44 -2.44 3.27
N LEU A 253 -0.70 -3.14 3.22
CA LEU A 253 -2.02 -2.54 3.17
C LEU A 253 -2.28 -1.65 4.39
N ARG A 254 -1.88 -2.07 5.59
CA ARG A 254 -2.02 -1.29 6.83
C ARG A 254 -1.18 -0.01 6.81
N SER A 255 0.07 -0.07 6.36
CA SER A 255 0.92 1.11 6.21
C SER A 255 0.35 2.09 5.19
N PHE A 256 -0.12 1.58 4.07
CA PHE A 256 -0.83 2.36 3.06
C PHE A 256 -2.12 2.99 3.60
N GLN A 257 -2.90 2.23 4.38
CA GLN A 257 -4.11 2.70 5.06
C GLN A 257 -3.82 3.85 6.03
N VAL A 258 -2.74 3.74 6.80
CA VAL A 258 -2.35 4.76 7.77
C VAL A 258 -1.97 6.05 7.05
N ASN A 259 -1.20 5.98 5.97
CA ASN A 259 -0.85 7.14 5.15
C ASN A 259 -2.08 7.81 4.53
N LEU A 260 -2.97 7.04 3.92
CA LEU A 260 -4.21 7.57 3.37
C LEU A 260 -5.13 8.16 4.44
N THR A 261 -5.18 7.56 5.62
CA THR A 261 -5.96 8.08 6.76
C THR A 261 -5.38 9.42 7.24
N ALA A 262 -4.06 9.55 7.34
CA ALA A 262 -3.41 10.81 7.67
C ALA A 262 -3.72 11.90 6.64
N LEU A 263 -3.66 11.58 5.37
CA LEU A 263 -4.00 12.50 4.28
C LEU A 263 -5.47 12.93 4.34
N SER A 264 -6.38 12.01 4.65
CA SER A 264 -7.81 12.33 4.85
C SER A 264 -8.05 13.24 6.05
N MET A 265 -7.28 13.07 7.14
CA MET A 265 -7.35 13.94 8.30
C MET A 265 -6.86 15.36 7.98
N ILE A 266 -5.83 15.51 7.16
CA ILE A 266 -5.36 16.84 6.70
C ILE A 266 -6.44 17.51 5.86
N ALA A 267 -7.06 16.79 4.93
CA ALA A 267 -8.16 17.31 4.10
C ALA A 267 -9.37 17.74 4.95
N LEU A 268 -9.72 16.96 5.96
CA LEU A 268 -10.77 17.31 6.92
C LEU A 268 -10.40 18.57 7.71
N PHE A 269 -9.13 18.69 8.13
CA PHE A 269 -8.63 19.89 8.82
C PHE A 269 -8.79 21.15 7.96
N VAL A 270 -8.49 21.08 6.65
CA VAL A 270 -8.72 22.19 5.73
C VAL A 270 -10.22 22.52 5.63
N GLY A 271 -11.09 21.52 5.60
CA GLY A 271 -12.55 21.71 5.67
C GLY A 271 -12.99 22.42 6.96
N MET A 272 -12.48 21.99 8.12
CA MET A 272 -12.71 22.65 9.41
C MET A 272 -12.26 24.11 9.38
N PHE A 273 -11.11 24.36 8.80
CA PHE A 273 -10.54 25.70 8.70
C PHE A 273 -11.41 26.62 7.82
N LEU A 274 -12.00 26.11 6.73
CA LEU A 274 -12.95 26.84 5.90
C LEU A 274 -14.23 27.21 6.66
N ILE A 275 -14.79 26.32 7.47
CA ILE A 275 -15.94 26.62 8.35
C ILE A 275 -15.57 27.72 9.35
N TYR A 276 -14.44 27.54 10.02
CA TYR A 276 -13.92 28.53 10.97
C TYR A 276 -13.79 29.92 10.34
N ASN A 277 -13.16 30.00 9.16
CA ASN A 277 -12.96 31.25 8.44
C ASN A 277 -14.31 31.93 8.08
N THR A 278 -15.22 31.13 7.51
CA THR A 278 -16.54 31.65 7.10
C THR A 278 -17.33 32.20 8.30
N LEU A 279 -17.37 31.44 9.40
CA LEU A 279 -18.11 31.84 10.58
C LEU A 279 -17.43 33.00 11.34
N SER A 280 -16.10 33.02 11.38
CA SER A 280 -15.32 34.11 11.97
C SER A 280 -15.59 35.43 11.23
N SER A 281 -15.60 35.42 9.91
CA SER A 281 -15.94 36.56 9.08
C SER A 281 -17.41 36.96 9.27
N ALA A 282 -18.34 36.00 9.34
CA ALA A 282 -19.76 36.26 9.59
C ALA A 282 -19.99 36.96 10.96
N VAL A 283 -19.21 36.57 11.99
CA VAL A 283 -19.27 37.27 13.30
C VAL A 283 -18.82 38.71 13.17
N VAL A 284 -17.75 38.97 12.42
CA VAL A 284 -17.25 40.36 12.22
C VAL A 284 -18.28 41.21 11.45
N GLU A 285 -18.85 40.69 10.35
CA GLU A 285 -19.84 41.38 9.54
C GLU A 285 -21.13 41.68 10.31
N ARG A 286 -21.61 40.71 11.11
CA ARG A 286 -22.85 40.82 11.90
C ARG A 286 -22.65 41.42 13.29
N ARG A 287 -21.50 42.05 13.56
CA ARG A 287 -21.16 42.54 14.88
C ARG A 287 -22.18 43.60 15.35
N LYS A 288 -22.66 44.46 14.45
CA LYS A 288 -23.70 45.43 14.70
C LYS A 288 -25.02 44.76 15.06
N ASP A 289 -25.42 43.74 14.33
CA ASP A 289 -26.66 43.00 14.58
C ASP A 289 -26.59 42.24 15.92
N ILE A 290 -25.44 41.65 16.23
CA ILE A 290 -25.16 41.00 17.54
C ILE A 290 -25.31 42.05 18.68
N ALA A 291 -24.74 43.23 18.49
CA ALA A 291 -24.84 44.31 19.48
C ALA A 291 -26.29 44.77 19.69
N ILE A 292 -27.07 44.92 18.62
CA ILE A 292 -28.49 45.27 18.67
C ILE A 292 -29.28 44.14 19.38
N MET A 293 -29.07 42.87 19.01
CA MET A 293 -29.73 41.74 19.66
C MET A 293 -29.44 41.72 21.17
N ARG A 294 -28.20 42.00 21.56
CA ARG A 294 -27.81 42.06 22.97
C ARG A 294 -28.42 43.27 23.69
N ALA A 295 -28.51 44.41 23.02
CA ALA A 295 -29.16 45.59 23.57
C ALA A 295 -30.68 45.39 23.82
N VAL A 296 -31.35 44.59 22.97
CA VAL A 296 -32.76 44.18 23.11
C VAL A 296 -32.94 43.02 24.11
N GLY A 297 -31.85 42.54 24.74
CA GLY A 297 -31.91 41.56 25.83
C GLY A 297 -31.59 40.11 25.43
N ALA A 298 -31.06 39.85 24.24
CA ALA A 298 -30.60 38.50 23.86
C ALA A 298 -29.41 38.06 24.73
N GLY A 299 -29.59 36.94 25.44
CA GLY A 299 -28.54 36.33 26.28
C GLY A 299 -27.40 35.76 25.46
N ARG A 300 -26.21 35.55 26.10
CA ARG A 300 -25.03 34.95 25.48
C ARG A 300 -25.32 33.56 24.88
N GLY A 301 -26.17 32.77 25.55
CA GLY A 301 -26.57 31.43 25.08
C GLY A 301 -27.41 31.46 23.81
N ALA A 302 -28.26 32.50 23.63
CA ALA A 302 -29.06 32.66 22.41
C ALA A 302 -28.17 32.97 21.20
N ILE A 303 -27.18 33.85 21.36
CA ILE A 303 -26.20 34.18 20.32
C ILE A 303 -25.34 32.94 19.99
N ALA A 304 -24.81 32.29 21.00
CA ALA A 304 -24.07 31.05 20.80
C ALA A 304 -24.89 29.99 20.05
N GLY A 305 -26.15 29.83 20.38
CA GLY A 305 -27.09 28.92 19.71
C GLY A 305 -27.29 29.22 18.24
N VAL A 306 -27.39 30.51 17.84
CA VAL A 306 -27.51 30.92 16.44
C VAL A 306 -26.30 30.47 15.61
N PHE A 307 -25.11 30.80 16.05
CA PHE A 307 -23.88 30.41 15.33
C PHE A 307 -23.60 28.89 15.38
N LEU A 308 -23.95 28.22 16.49
CA LEU A 308 -23.85 26.78 16.59
C LEU A 308 -24.73 26.06 15.57
N VAL A 309 -25.99 26.47 15.48
CA VAL A 309 -26.94 25.92 14.49
C VAL A 309 -26.52 26.23 13.07
N GLU A 310 -26.01 27.43 12.80
CA GLU A 310 -25.48 27.79 11.48
C GLU A 310 -24.32 26.88 11.06
N GLY A 311 -23.31 26.68 11.92
CA GLY A 311 -22.20 25.81 11.63
C GLY A 311 -22.60 24.34 11.51
N LEU A 312 -23.52 23.85 12.37
CA LEU A 312 -24.05 22.51 12.27
C LEU A 312 -24.87 22.29 10.98
N MET A 313 -25.64 23.30 10.53
CA MET A 313 -26.36 23.19 9.25
C MET A 313 -25.40 23.10 8.06
N VAL A 314 -24.39 23.97 8.00
CA VAL A 314 -23.35 23.92 6.96
C VAL A 314 -22.62 22.58 7.00
N GLY A 315 -22.24 22.11 8.18
CA GLY A 315 -21.59 20.83 8.39
C GLY A 315 -22.47 19.64 7.98
N ALA A 316 -23.74 19.65 8.36
CA ALA A 316 -24.69 18.60 8.01
C ALA A 316 -24.92 18.52 6.49
N VAL A 317 -25.19 19.67 5.84
CA VAL A 317 -25.37 19.73 4.38
C VAL A 317 -24.08 19.31 3.66
N GLY A 318 -22.92 19.82 4.09
CA GLY A 318 -21.63 19.45 3.54
C GLY A 318 -21.35 17.96 3.68
N THR A 319 -21.69 17.36 4.83
CA THR A 319 -21.51 15.91 5.05
C THR A 319 -22.47 15.08 4.18
N VAL A 320 -23.75 15.48 4.08
CA VAL A 320 -24.74 14.80 3.24
C VAL A 320 -24.37 14.85 1.77
N VAL A 321 -23.79 15.96 1.29
CA VAL A 321 -23.25 16.07 -0.08
C VAL A 321 -21.92 15.34 -0.23
N GLY A 322 -21.08 15.37 0.80
CA GLY A 322 -19.75 14.77 0.81
C GLY A 322 -19.78 13.25 0.73
N ILE A 323 -20.75 12.60 1.38
CA ILE A 323 -20.85 11.12 1.35
C ILE A 323 -21.07 10.59 -0.07
N PRO A 324 -22.09 11.02 -0.85
CA PRO A 324 -22.26 10.54 -2.23
C PRO A 324 -21.07 10.91 -3.14
N LEU A 325 -20.52 12.11 -2.96
CA LEU A 325 -19.34 12.54 -3.70
C LEU A 325 -18.13 11.64 -3.38
N GLY A 326 -17.96 11.24 -2.13
CA GLY A 326 -16.92 10.32 -1.70
C GLY A 326 -17.10 8.92 -2.27
N VAL A 327 -18.33 8.42 -2.35
CA VAL A 327 -18.65 7.15 -3.01
C VAL A 327 -18.36 7.22 -4.52
N LEU A 328 -18.68 8.34 -5.16
CA LEU A 328 -18.35 8.55 -6.57
C LEU A 328 -16.83 8.57 -6.79
N LEU A 329 -16.11 9.27 -5.92
CA LEU A 329 -14.65 9.35 -5.95
C LEU A 329 -14.01 7.99 -5.71
N SER A 330 -14.59 7.17 -4.80
CA SER A 330 -14.10 5.82 -4.54
C SER A 330 -14.22 4.91 -5.76
N ARG A 331 -15.21 5.10 -6.64
CA ARG A 331 -15.30 4.36 -7.91
C ARG A 331 -14.14 4.68 -8.85
N LEU A 332 -13.76 5.94 -8.94
CA LEU A 332 -12.63 6.38 -9.77
C LEU A 332 -11.30 5.87 -9.19
N THR A 333 -11.11 6.04 -7.89
CA THR A 333 -9.89 5.56 -7.22
C THR A 333 -9.78 4.04 -7.21
N LEU A 334 -10.90 3.32 -7.04
CA LEU A 334 -10.91 1.86 -7.07
C LEU A 334 -10.46 1.29 -8.42
N HIS A 335 -10.84 1.93 -9.53
CA HIS A 335 -10.39 1.51 -10.86
C HIS A 335 -8.86 1.62 -10.99
N ILE A 336 -8.28 2.72 -10.54
CA ILE A 336 -6.83 2.95 -10.53
C ILE A 336 -6.13 1.96 -9.58
N VAL A 337 -6.66 1.78 -8.37
CA VAL A 337 -6.13 0.84 -7.36
C VAL A 337 -6.20 -0.60 -7.85
N SER A 338 -7.32 -0.99 -8.48
CA SER A 338 -7.48 -2.34 -9.02
C SER A 338 -6.44 -2.64 -10.09
N GLN A 339 -6.16 -1.71 -11.01
CA GLN A 339 -5.11 -1.87 -12.01
C GLN A 339 -3.73 -2.03 -11.37
N THR A 340 -3.42 -1.19 -10.38
CA THR A 340 -2.14 -1.26 -9.64
C THR A 340 -2.01 -2.56 -8.85
N LEU A 341 -3.07 -3.02 -8.18
CA LEU A 341 -3.05 -4.25 -7.41
C LEU A 341 -2.98 -5.48 -8.30
N VAL A 342 -3.66 -5.49 -9.43
CA VAL A 342 -3.56 -6.58 -10.41
C VAL A 342 -2.16 -6.67 -10.98
N SER A 343 -1.50 -5.56 -11.28
CA SER A 343 -0.12 -5.55 -11.78
C SER A 343 0.91 -5.96 -10.72
N LEU A 344 0.69 -5.63 -9.44
CA LEU A 344 1.63 -5.94 -8.36
C LEU A 344 1.41 -7.31 -7.71
N PHE A 345 0.16 -7.78 -7.62
CA PHE A 345 -0.23 -8.95 -6.82
C PHE A 345 -1.06 -10.00 -7.57
N LEU A 346 -1.39 -9.79 -8.84
CA LEU A 346 -2.02 -10.74 -9.78
C LEU A 346 -3.38 -11.35 -9.42
N VAL A 347 -3.95 -11.11 -8.25
CA VAL A 347 -4.98 -12.03 -7.74
C VAL A 347 -6.35 -11.39 -7.54
N VAL A 348 -6.48 -10.07 -7.55
CA VAL A 348 -7.72 -9.44 -7.05
C VAL A 348 -8.38 -8.53 -8.07
N ALA A 349 -9.35 -9.06 -8.82
CA ALA A 349 -10.31 -8.21 -9.53
C ALA A 349 -11.32 -7.64 -8.54
N ILE A 350 -11.16 -6.39 -8.13
CA ILE A 350 -12.12 -5.72 -7.24
C ILE A 350 -13.35 -5.34 -8.06
N GLN A 351 -14.38 -6.18 -8.04
CA GLN A 351 -15.59 -5.99 -8.85
C GLN A 351 -16.71 -5.23 -8.13
N ARG A 352 -16.70 -5.15 -6.81
CA ARG A 352 -17.80 -4.58 -6.03
C ARG A 352 -17.31 -3.57 -5.00
N LEU A 353 -17.98 -2.41 -4.98
CA LEU A 353 -17.83 -1.42 -3.90
C LEU A 353 -18.54 -1.91 -2.64
N MET A 354 -17.81 -1.95 -1.55
CA MET A 354 -18.36 -2.32 -0.24
C MET A 354 -18.60 -1.06 0.60
N ILE A 355 -19.88 -0.66 0.68
CA ILE A 355 -20.31 0.46 1.51
C ILE A 355 -20.86 -0.10 2.81
N SER A 356 -20.08 0.02 3.88
CA SER A 356 -20.54 -0.36 5.21
C SER A 356 -21.33 0.78 5.86
N PRO A 357 -22.47 0.51 6.52
CA PRO A 357 -23.18 1.52 7.31
C PRO A 357 -22.27 2.21 8.34
N GLY A 358 -21.30 1.49 8.90
CA GLY A 358 -20.31 2.06 9.81
C GLY A 358 -19.49 3.20 9.20
N ILE A 359 -19.18 3.17 7.89
CA ILE A 359 -18.48 4.27 7.21
C ILE A 359 -19.36 5.50 7.14
N ILE A 360 -20.66 5.34 6.88
CA ILE A 360 -21.62 6.44 6.81
C ILE A 360 -21.75 7.10 8.20
N PHE A 361 -21.92 6.31 9.25
CA PHE A 361 -22.02 6.85 10.62
C PHE A 361 -20.71 7.51 11.08
N THR A 362 -19.56 6.96 10.76
CA THR A 362 -18.27 7.59 11.09
C THR A 362 -18.07 8.88 10.31
N ALA A 363 -18.44 8.93 9.03
CA ALA A 363 -18.36 10.14 8.21
C ALA A 363 -19.29 11.24 8.75
N LEU A 364 -20.52 10.90 9.15
CA LEU A 364 -21.45 11.79 9.83
C LEU A 364 -20.86 12.32 11.15
N GLY A 365 -20.35 11.43 11.98
CA GLY A 365 -19.72 11.81 13.26
C GLY A 365 -18.51 12.73 13.08
N ILE A 366 -17.65 12.43 12.11
CA ILE A 366 -16.46 13.24 11.82
C ILE A 366 -16.84 14.59 11.21
N GLY A 367 -17.74 14.63 10.20
CA GLY A 367 -18.16 15.87 9.57
C GLY A 367 -18.89 16.81 10.55
N MET A 368 -19.79 16.27 11.37
CA MET A 368 -20.48 17.04 12.41
C MET A 368 -19.54 17.48 13.53
N GLY A 369 -18.64 16.59 13.99
CA GLY A 369 -17.62 16.90 15.00
C GLY A 369 -16.65 17.98 14.53
N ALA A 370 -16.18 17.87 13.28
CA ALA A 370 -15.34 18.88 12.66
C ALA A 370 -16.01 20.25 12.61
N SER A 371 -17.30 20.28 12.24
CA SER A 371 -18.10 21.50 12.23
C SER A 371 -18.25 22.11 13.62
N LEU A 372 -18.52 21.27 14.63
CA LEU A 372 -18.67 21.70 16.03
C LEU A 372 -17.38 22.35 16.56
N VAL A 373 -16.23 21.73 16.30
CA VAL A 373 -14.90 22.24 16.69
C VAL A 373 -14.62 23.57 16.00
N SER A 374 -14.91 23.68 14.71
CA SER A 374 -14.65 24.88 13.91
C SER A 374 -15.45 26.10 14.39
N VAL A 375 -16.65 25.88 14.93
CA VAL A 375 -17.56 26.93 15.40
C VAL A 375 -17.19 27.45 16.80
N ALA A 376 -16.43 26.70 17.58
CA ALA A 376 -16.16 27.02 18.99
C ALA A 376 -15.49 28.39 19.18
N ILE A 377 -14.49 28.73 18.34
CA ILE A 377 -13.79 30.03 18.43
C ILE A 377 -14.70 31.18 17.96
N PRO A 378 -15.35 31.13 16.79
CA PRO A 378 -16.31 32.14 16.35
C PRO A 378 -17.43 32.41 17.36
N ILE A 379 -17.98 31.37 17.99
CA ILE A 379 -18.97 31.53 19.07
C ILE A 379 -18.38 32.32 20.24
N ARG A 380 -17.18 31.98 20.69
CA ARG A 380 -16.51 32.70 21.78
C ARG A 380 -16.32 34.17 21.45
N ASP A 381 -16.01 34.50 20.22
CA ASP A 381 -15.85 35.89 19.77
C ASP A 381 -17.19 36.60 19.66
N ALA A 382 -18.24 35.94 19.15
CA ALA A 382 -19.59 36.49 19.07
C ALA A 382 -20.19 36.84 20.45
N ILE A 383 -20.03 35.94 21.44
CA ILE A 383 -20.57 36.17 22.79
C ILE A 383 -19.82 37.27 23.58
N ARG A 384 -18.61 37.65 23.15
CA ARG A 384 -17.80 38.72 23.75
C ARG A 384 -18.12 40.12 23.22
N VAL A 385 -18.88 40.23 22.13
CA VAL A 385 -19.31 41.53 21.57
C VAL A 385 -20.13 42.27 22.62
N GLN A 386 -19.71 43.48 22.99
CA GLN A 386 -20.45 44.35 23.91
C GLN A 386 -21.42 45.24 23.12
N PRO A 387 -22.63 45.54 23.65
CA PRO A 387 -23.60 46.42 22.98
C PRO A 387 -23.02 47.79 22.63
N VAL A 388 -22.22 48.35 23.54
CA VAL A 388 -21.59 49.66 23.38
C VAL A 388 -20.58 49.70 22.24
N ASP A 389 -19.75 48.61 22.14
CA ASP A 389 -18.69 48.50 21.11
C ASP A 389 -19.27 48.37 19.70
N GLY A 390 -20.45 47.74 19.56
CA GLY A 390 -21.09 47.52 18.27
C GLY A 390 -21.83 48.74 17.74
N LEU A 391 -22.20 49.71 18.60
CA LEU A 391 -22.90 50.91 18.24
C LEU A 391 -21.96 52.10 17.99
N ALA A 392 -20.72 52.08 18.56
CA ALA A 392 -19.72 53.13 18.40
C ALA A 392 -18.83 52.85 17.15
N LEU A 393 -19.35 53.23 15.98
CA LEU A 393 -18.71 52.95 14.65
C LEU A 393 -17.33 53.58 14.44
N ALA A 394 -16.92 54.57 15.23
CA ALA A 394 -15.71 55.38 14.97
C ALA A 394 -14.45 55.00 15.83
N GLN A 395 -14.62 54.27 16.93
CA GLN A 395 -13.50 54.05 17.87
C GLN A 395 -12.78 52.69 17.71
N TYR A 396 -13.29 51.78 16.93
CA TYR A 396 -12.79 50.38 16.90
C TYR A 396 -11.72 50.07 15.85
N GLN A 397 -11.35 51.03 15.01
CA GLN A 397 -10.21 50.88 14.09
C GLN A 397 -8.83 50.97 14.80
N ARG A 398 -8.82 51.41 16.05
CA ARG A 398 -7.60 51.38 16.88
C ARG A 398 -7.61 50.14 17.77
N GLN A 399 -7.31 48.96 17.22
CA GLN A 399 -6.91 47.83 18.08
C GLN A 399 -5.65 48.25 18.85
N PRO A 400 -5.65 48.11 20.21
CA PRO A 400 -4.41 48.34 20.97
C PRO A 400 -3.32 47.48 20.36
N ARG A 401 -2.15 48.05 20.08
CA ARG A 401 -0.91 47.33 19.73
C ARG A 401 -0.73 46.22 20.77
N ARG A 402 -1.32 45.03 20.51
CA ARG A 402 -1.00 43.83 21.30
C ARG A 402 0.49 43.67 21.19
N SER A 403 1.19 43.57 22.31
CA SER A 403 2.63 43.41 22.30
C SER A 403 2.97 42.25 21.35
N LEU A 404 3.91 42.46 20.45
CA LEU A 404 4.37 41.45 19.49
C LEU A 404 4.62 40.11 20.17
N LEU A 405 5.16 40.12 21.41
CA LEU A 405 5.35 38.94 22.25
C LEU A 405 4.08 38.11 22.48
N ARG A 406 2.89 38.72 22.64
CA ARG A 406 1.64 37.97 22.83
C ARG A 406 1.13 37.33 21.54
N LEU A 407 1.55 37.81 20.39
CA LEU A 407 1.30 37.20 19.08
C LEU A 407 2.29 36.07 18.81
N PHE A 408 3.54 36.17 19.29
CA PHE A 408 4.59 35.19 19.03
C PHE A 408 4.58 33.98 19.99
N ALA A 409 4.07 34.11 21.20
CA ALA A 409 4.12 33.04 22.19
C ALA A 409 3.33 31.77 21.76
N PRO A 410 2.10 31.83 21.22
CA PRO A 410 1.35 30.63 20.87
C PRO A 410 1.99 29.82 19.74
N TRP A 411 2.50 30.48 18.67
CA TRP A 411 3.08 29.77 17.55
C TRP A 411 4.40 29.10 17.94
N MET A 412 5.21 29.75 18.77
CA MET A 412 6.48 29.19 19.24
C MET A 412 6.25 27.92 20.07
N VAL A 413 5.22 27.89 20.92
CA VAL A 413 4.84 26.71 21.68
C VAL A 413 4.46 25.54 20.74
N TRP A 414 3.65 25.79 19.72
CA TRP A 414 3.27 24.76 18.76
C TRP A 414 4.43 24.27 17.91
N LEU A 415 5.35 25.15 17.51
CA LEU A 415 6.58 24.76 16.79
C LEU A 415 7.51 23.92 17.67
N ILE A 416 7.69 24.29 18.94
CA ILE A 416 8.50 23.51 19.88
C ILE A 416 7.88 22.14 20.12
N ILE A 417 6.55 22.07 20.32
CA ILE A 417 5.83 20.80 20.45
C ILE A 417 5.99 19.96 19.17
N GLY A 418 5.76 20.56 18.00
CA GLY A 418 5.88 19.89 16.72
C GLY A 418 7.30 19.34 16.50
N TYR A 419 8.31 20.14 16.71
CA TYR A 419 9.70 19.73 16.60
C TYR A 419 10.08 18.66 17.66
N GLY A 420 9.63 18.82 18.89
CA GLY A 420 9.88 17.83 19.95
C GLY A 420 9.26 16.47 19.67
N LEU A 421 8.08 16.44 19.04
CA LEU A 421 7.41 15.19 18.64
C LEU A 421 8.19 14.40 17.57
N THR A 422 9.04 15.06 16.76
CA THR A 422 9.87 14.37 15.75
C THR A 422 10.93 13.46 16.36
N TRP A 423 11.31 13.69 17.61
CA TRP A 423 12.35 12.91 18.31
C TRP A 423 11.79 11.66 18.99
N LEU A 424 10.47 11.53 19.06
CA LEU A 424 9.82 10.38 19.69
C LEU A 424 9.77 9.20 18.72
N LYS A 425 10.08 8.02 19.26
CA LYS A 425 10.03 6.77 18.48
C LYS A 425 8.58 6.42 18.11
N PRO A 426 8.35 5.77 16.97
CA PRO A 426 7.02 5.30 16.59
C PRO A 426 6.44 4.35 17.65
N VAL A 427 5.11 4.39 17.81
CA VAL A 427 4.39 3.47 18.71
C VAL A 427 4.02 2.22 17.92
N GLY A 428 4.74 1.15 18.12
CA GLY A 428 4.64 -0.05 17.31
C GLY A 428 5.04 0.24 15.85
N ASP A 429 4.19 -0.17 14.90
CA ASP A 429 4.40 0.07 13.45
C ASP A 429 3.80 1.41 12.97
N LEU A 430 3.21 2.24 13.87
CA LEU A 430 2.53 3.48 13.52
C LEU A 430 3.38 4.72 13.84
N PRO A 431 3.71 5.58 12.87
CA PRO A 431 4.42 6.84 13.10
C PRO A 431 3.50 7.93 13.65
N LEU A 432 2.77 7.62 14.74
CA LEU A 432 1.77 8.50 15.34
C LEU A 432 2.32 9.87 15.71
N PHE A 433 3.52 9.91 16.28
CA PHE A 433 4.17 11.16 16.67
C PHE A 433 4.59 12.00 15.47
N GLY A 434 4.93 11.37 14.33
CA GLY A 434 5.19 12.07 13.08
C GLY A 434 3.94 12.81 12.56
N TYR A 435 2.78 12.18 12.60
CA TYR A 435 1.51 12.83 12.20
C TYR A 435 1.11 13.95 13.15
N LEU A 436 1.26 13.74 14.46
CA LEU A 436 1.01 14.77 15.45
C LEU A 436 1.98 15.95 15.30
N SER A 437 3.25 15.67 14.97
CA SER A 437 4.25 16.70 14.66
C SER A 437 3.85 17.53 13.45
N ALA A 438 3.49 16.89 12.33
CA ALA A 438 3.05 17.60 11.12
C ALA A 438 1.84 18.50 11.41
N PHE A 439 0.85 17.98 12.15
CA PHE A 439 -0.32 18.75 12.56
C PHE A 439 0.06 19.95 13.47
N ALA A 440 0.92 19.73 14.45
CA ALA A 440 1.37 20.77 15.36
C ALA A 440 2.16 21.88 14.63
N LEU A 441 3.00 21.50 13.67
CA LEU A 441 3.74 22.44 12.83
C LEU A 441 2.80 23.27 11.95
N LEU A 442 1.81 22.64 11.31
CA LEU A 442 0.80 23.35 10.51
C LEU A 442 0.00 24.35 11.36
N CYS A 443 -0.41 23.95 12.57
CA CYS A 443 -1.07 24.85 13.51
C CYS A 443 -0.15 26.00 13.92
N GLY A 444 1.11 25.71 14.23
CA GLY A 444 2.11 26.72 14.59
C GLY A 444 2.31 27.76 13.48
N PHE A 445 2.58 27.31 12.27
CA PHE A 445 2.74 28.21 11.12
C PHE A 445 1.47 28.99 10.77
N SER A 446 0.28 28.39 10.92
CA SER A 446 -0.99 29.11 10.75
C SER A 446 -1.14 30.25 11.77
N LEU A 447 -0.75 30.03 13.01
CA LEU A 447 -0.75 31.07 14.05
C LEU A 447 0.32 32.14 13.83
N LEU A 448 1.36 31.87 13.06
CA LEU A 448 2.40 32.84 12.68
C LEU A 448 1.91 33.83 11.60
N MET A 449 0.90 33.48 10.81
CA MET A 449 0.45 34.29 9.66
C MET A 449 0.17 35.76 9.99
N PRO A 450 -0.52 36.12 11.10
CA PRO A 450 -0.71 37.54 11.44
C PRO A 450 0.61 38.29 11.61
N ALA A 451 1.59 37.68 12.28
CA ALA A 451 2.89 38.27 12.49
C ALA A 451 3.71 38.34 11.18
N ALA A 452 3.63 37.30 10.35
CA ALA A 452 4.27 37.27 9.04
C ALA A 452 3.73 38.36 8.10
N ILE A 453 2.42 38.59 8.07
CA ILE A 453 1.80 39.66 7.28
C ILE A 453 2.30 41.04 7.78
N LEU A 454 2.31 41.29 9.09
CA LEU A 454 2.81 42.54 9.64
C LEU A 454 4.30 42.74 9.29
N GLY A 455 5.12 41.73 9.46
CA GLY A 455 6.54 41.79 9.14
C GLY A 455 6.79 42.03 7.64
N LEU A 456 6.06 41.30 6.79
CA LEU A 456 6.17 41.43 5.33
C LEU A 456 5.68 42.80 4.85
N THR A 457 4.56 43.28 5.40
CA THR A 457 4.04 44.61 5.07
C THR A 457 5.04 45.69 5.50
N TRP A 458 5.63 45.58 6.67
CA TRP A 458 6.67 46.49 7.12
C TRP A 458 7.89 46.47 6.21
N LEU A 459 8.35 45.31 5.78
CA LEU A 459 9.50 45.14 4.89
C LEU A 459 9.21 45.65 3.49
N LEU A 460 8.02 45.40 2.94
CA LEU A 460 7.65 45.78 1.58
C LEU A 460 7.15 47.21 1.46
N ARG A 461 6.73 47.86 2.55
CA ARG A 461 6.20 49.23 2.54
C ARG A 461 7.08 50.23 1.78
N PRO A 462 8.44 50.29 1.98
CA PRO A 462 9.27 51.22 1.23
C PRO A 462 9.35 50.89 -0.27
N VAL A 463 9.27 49.62 -0.64
CA VAL A 463 9.28 49.18 -2.03
C VAL A 463 7.94 49.53 -2.71
N LEU A 464 6.82 49.25 -2.04
CA LEU A 464 5.49 49.56 -2.53
C LEU A 464 5.29 51.09 -2.68
N PHE A 465 5.82 51.87 -1.77
CA PHE A 465 5.78 53.32 -1.86
C PHE A 465 6.62 53.85 -3.05
N ARG A 466 7.78 53.24 -3.32
CA ARG A 466 8.61 53.63 -4.50
C ARG A 466 7.98 53.28 -5.81
N LEU A 467 7.29 52.15 -5.92
CA LEU A 467 6.67 51.65 -7.15
C LEU A 467 5.29 52.26 -7.42
N PHE A 468 4.45 52.35 -6.39
CA PHE A 468 3.05 52.66 -6.50
C PHE A 468 2.61 53.92 -5.69
N ARG A 469 3.56 54.63 -5.09
CA ARG A 469 3.34 55.86 -4.30
C ARG A 469 2.20 55.71 -3.30
N ALA A 470 1.15 56.56 -3.41
CA ALA A 470 0.00 56.60 -2.49
C ALA A 470 -0.85 55.32 -2.54
N GLU A 471 -0.97 54.70 -3.71
CA GLU A 471 -1.72 53.44 -3.87
C GLU A 471 -1.07 52.29 -3.10
N GLY A 472 0.27 52.21 -3.12
CA GLY A 472 1.05 51.23 -2.35
C GLY A 472 0.93 51.40 -0.84
N GLU A 473 0.81 52.68 -0.36
CA GLU A 473 0.61 52.98 1.06
C GLU A 473 -0.80 52.60 1.52
N VAL A 474 -1.82 52.91 0.74
CA VAL A 474 -3.21 52.52 1.01
C VAL A 474 -3.37 51.00 1.02
N ALA A 475 -2.73 50.30 0.11
CA ALA A 475 -2.75 48.83 0.06
C ALA A 475 -2.11 48.21 1.32
N ALA A 476 -0.98 48.77 1.78
CA ALA A 476 -0.31 48.31 3.00
C ALA A 476 -1.14 48.55 4.26
N GLU A 477 -1.81 49.71 4.35
CA GLU A 477 -2.74 50.04 5.44
C GLU A 477 -3.99 49.15 5.44
N ASN A 478 -4.57 48.88 4.28
CA ASN A 478 -5.71 47.97 4.15
C ASN A 478 -5.37 46.55 4.61
N LEU A 479 -4.18 46.03 4.27
CA LEU A 479 -3.70 44.72 4.74
C LEU A 479 -3.56 44.70 6.27
N GLN A 480 -3.07 45.77 6.89
CA GLN A 480 -2.93 45.85 8.33
C GLN A 480 -4.28 46.03 9.05
N SER A 481 -5.19 46.81 8.49
CA SER A 481 -6.52 47.01 9.04
C SER A 481 -7.40 45.76 8.99
N ALA A 482 -7.24 44.93 7.96
CA ALA A 482 -7.92 43.65 7.78
C ALA A 482 -7.05 42.43 8.20
N LEU A 483 -6.09 42.64 9.13
CA LEU A 483 -5.07 41.64 9.50
C LEU A 483 -5.65 40.27 9.83
N SER A 484 -6.72 40.18 10.58
CA SER A 484 -7.36 38.92 10.97
C SER A 484 -7.85 38.12 9.73
N ARG A 485 -8.49 38.82 8.77
CA ARG A 485 -9.03 38.22 7.55
C ARG A 485 -7.89 37.78 6.61
N SER A 486 -6.94 38.67 6.37
CA SER A 486 -5.77 38.40 5.54
C SER A 486 -4.91 37.25 6.09
N ALA A 487 -4.76 37.16 7.41
CA ALA A 487 -4.00 36.08 8.05
C ALA A 487 -4.68 34.72 7.89
N VAL A 488 -5.99 34.67 7.99
CA VAL A 488 -6.74 33.41 7.79
C VAL A 488 -6.69 32.96 6.34
N ALA A 489 -6.83 33.92 5.39
CA ALA A 489 -6.68 33.61 3.97
C ALA A 489 -5.27 33.06 3.63
N ALA A 490 -4.24 33.75 4.15
CA ALA A 490 -2.85 33.34 3.97
C ALA A 490 -2.56 31.98 4.60
N ALA A 491 -3.13 31.68 5.78
CA ALA A 491 -2.98 30.38 6.43
C ALA A 491 -3.65 29.25 5.65
N SER A 492 -4.83 29.48 5.02
CA SER A 492 -5.48 28.52 4.14
C SER A 492 -4.60 28.17 2.94
N LEU A 493 -4.12 29.21 2.26
CA LEU A 493 -3.24 29.06 1.10
C LEU A 493 -1.95 28.34 1.49
N MET A 494 -1.32 28.77 2.59
CA MET A 494 -0.12 28.13 3.11
C MET A 494 -0.34 26.63 3.36
N THR A 495 -1.44 26.27 4.03
CA THR A 495 -1.72 24.85 4.33
C THR A 495 -1.93 24.04 3.05
N GLY A 496 -2.66 24.56 2.08
CA GLY A 496 -2.85 23.91 0.77
C GLY A 496 -1.54 23.74 0.01
N VAL A 497 -0.74 24.80 -0.10
CA VAL A 497 0.58 24.76 -0.78
C VAL A 497 1.55 23.86 -0.04
N ALA A 498 1.59 23.93 1.30
CA ALA A 498 2.46 23.08 2.11
C ALA A 498 2.14 21.59 1.92
N MET A 499 0.86 21.24 1.84
CA MET A 499 0.42 19.88 1.58
C MET A 499 0.88 19.39 0.21
N VAL A 500 0.63 20.18 -0.85
CA VAL A 500 1.04 19.85 -2.23
C VAL A 500 2.56 19.68 -2.31
N VAL A 501 3.31 20.64 -1.80
CA VAL A 501 4.79 20.61 -1.83
C VAL A 501 5.33 19.43 -1.02
N SER A 502 4.78 19.15 0.17
CA SER A 502 5.22 18.04 1.01
C SER A 502 4.99 16.68 0.33
N VAL A 503 3.82 16.48 -0.26
CA VAL A 503 3.48 15.24 -0.97
C VAL A 503 4.34 15.09 -2.22
N ALA A 504 4.49 16.14 -3.03
CA ALA A 504 5.32 16.13 -4.23
C ALA A 504 6.81 15.84 -3.89
N MET A 505 7.33 16.47 -2.82
CA MET A 505 8.69 16.20 -2.35
C MET A 505 8.87 14.77 -1.83
N MET A 506 7.90 14.25 -1.10
CA MET A 506 7.92 12.87 -0.60
C MET A 506 7.97 11.88 -1.77
N ILE A 507 7.07 12.02 -2.75
CA ILE A 507 7.02 11.15 -3.93
C ILE A 507 8.32 11.25 -4.73
N SER A 508 8.77 12.48 -5.01
CA SER A 508 10.01 12.72 -5.77
C SER A 508 11.23 12.13 -5.08
N SER A 509 11.35 12.32 -3.75
CA SER A 509 12.46 11.76 -2.95
C SER A 509 12.43 10.23 -2.94
N PHE A 510 11.24 9.64 -2.75
CA PHE A 510 11.08 8.19 -2.77
C PHE A 510 11.47 7.61 -4.13
N LYS A 511 10.91 8.15 -5.22
CA LYS A 511 11.25 7.72 -6.58
C LYS A 511 12.76 7.83 -6.84
N ARG A 512 13.36 8.95 -6.50
CA ARG A 512 14.80 9.14 -6.69
C ARG A 512 15.63 8.13 -5.92
N THR A 513 15.24 7.85 -4.66
CA THR A 513 15.92 6.87 -3.82
C THR A 513 15.83 5.47 -4.39
N VAL A 514 14.62 5.03 -4.79
CA VAL A 514 14.42 3.69 -5.35
C VAL A 514 15.07 3.57 -6.73
N ASN A 515 14.96 4.59 -7.58
CA ASN A 515 15.59 4.59 -8.90
C ASN A 515 17.12 4.47 -8.78
N THR A 516 17.73 5.25 -7.86
CA THR A 516 19.17 5.16 -7.60
C THR A 516 19.56 3.76 -7.11
N TRP A 517 18.77 3.18 -6.21
CA TRP A 517 19.01 1.82 -5.72
C TRP A 517 18.88 0.76 -6.84
N VAL A 518 17.83 0.85 -7.68
CA VAL A 518 17.66 -0.03 -8.85
C VAL A 518 18.83 0.13 -9.82
N ASP A 519 19.25 1.37 -10.07
CA ASP A 519 20.38 1.65 -10.95
C ASP A 519 21.70 1.09 -10.43
N GLN A 520 21.90 1.07 -9.13
CA GLN A 520 23.11 0.51 -8.51
C GLN A 520 23.06 -1.02 -8.40
N THR A 521 21.88 -1.61 -8.24
CA THR A 521 21.72 -3.04 -7.97
C THR A 521 21.53 -3.86 -9.26
N VAL A 522 20.78 -3.35 -10.22
CA VAL A 522 20.46 -4.05 -11.47
C VAL A 522 21.46 -3.61 -12.55
N GLN A 523 22.53 -4.41 -12.74
CA GLN A 523 23.63 -4.06 -13.66
C GLN A 523 23.79 -5.05 -14.82
N ALA A 524 23.16 -6.24 -14.76
CA ALA A 524 23.22 -7.21 -15.86
C ALA A 524 22.65 -6.62 -17.16
N ASP A 525 23.30 -6.85 -18.30
CA ASP A 525 22.89 -6.35 -19.62
C ASP A 525 21.57 -6.97 -20.08
N LEU A 526 21.41 -8.28 -19.84
CA LEU A 526 20.20 -9.03 -20.07
C LEU A 526 19.76 -9.73 -18.77
N ILE A 527 18.46 -9.75 -18.55
CA ILE A 527 17.85 -10.43 -17.42
C ILE A 527 16.95 -11.53 -17.97
N VAL A 528 17.23 -12.77 -17.61
CA VAL A 528 16.49 -13.95 -18.03
C VAL A 528 15.69 -14.50 -16.86
N SER A 529 14.39 -14.60 -17.02
CA SER A 529 13.48 -15.19 -16.02
C SER A 529 12.41 -16.04 -16.68
N ALA A 530 11.74 -16.90 -15.92
CA ALA A 530 10.61 -17.69 -16.41
C ALA A 530 9.26 -16.97 -16.24
N ALA A 531 9.23 -15.87 -15.49
CA ALA A 531 8.05 -15.03 -15.25
C ALA A 531 8.34 -13.60 -15.66
N GLU A 532 7.31 -12.91 -16.15
CA GLU A 532 7.37 -11.48 -16.41
C GLU A 532 7.36 -10.71 -15.08
N PRO A 533 8.21 -9.70 -14.89
CA PRO A 533 8.28 -8.94 -13.63
C PRO A 533 6.95 -8.31 -13.23
N SER A 534 6.14 -7.85 -14.20
CA SER A 534 4.83 -7.27 -14.01
C SER A 534 3.74 -8.29 -13.65
N SER A 535 4.04 -9.59 -13.77
CA SER A 535 3.05 -10.66 -13.55
C SER A 535 2.63 -10.85 -12.09
N GLY A 536 3.31 -10.20 -11.11
CA GLY A 536 3.07 -10.36 -9.67
C GLY A 536 3.30 -11.78 -9.13
N VAL A 537 3.69 -12.71 -9.99
CA VAL A 537 4.12 -14.06 -9.62
C VAL A 537 5.57 -13.98 -9.19
N SER A 538 5.81 -14.19 -7.91
CA SER A 538 7.11 -13.90 -7.33
C SER A 538 8.24 -14.69 -7.96
N THR A 539 8.05 -15.91 -8.46
CA THR A 539 9.09 -16.61 -9.23
C THR A 539 8.63 -17.96 -9.76
N VAL A 540 8.83 -18.19 -11.06
CA VAL A 540 8.84 -19.54 -11.64
C VAL A 540 10.29 -19.99 -11.69
N PRO A 541 10.68 -21.04 -10.96
CA PRO A 541 12.09 -21.42 -10.90
C PRO A 541 12.58 -22.00 -12.23
N LEU A 542 13.80 -21.62 -12.59
CA LEU A 542 14.58 -22.18 -13.70
C LEU A 542 15.62 -23.18 -13.14
N PRO A 543 16.00 -24.21 -13.89
CA PRO A 543 17.08 -25.09 -13.46
C PRO A 543 18.43 -24.35 -13.40
N ALA A 544 19.20 -24.58 -12.34
CA ALA A 544 20.52 -23.95 -12.20
C ALA A 544 21.52 -24.36 -13.30
N SER A 545 21.26 -25.46 -14.01
CA SER A 545 22.05 -25.87 -15.18
C SER A 545 21.99 -24.83 -16.30
N LEU A 546 20.83 -24.15 -16.45
CA LEU A 546 20.64 -23.12 -17.48
C LEU A 546 21.62 -21.97 -17.32
N ALA A 547 21.91 -21.54 -16.09
CA ALA A 547 22.92 -20.48 -15.86
C ALA A 547 24.33 -20.90 -16.33
N ARG A 548 24.67 -22.18 -16.22
CA ARG A 548 25.93 -22.71 -16.73
C ARG A 548 25.95 -22.80 -18.26
N GLU A 549 24.82 -23.18 -18.85
CA GLU A 549 24.68 -23.30 -20.30
C GLU A 549 24.70 -21.93 -20.98
N LEU A 550 24.11 -20.91 -20.37
CA LEU A 550 24.15 -19.53 -20.85
C LEU A 550 25.58 -18.96 -20.94
N ARG A 551 26.50 -19.42 -20.08
CA ARG A 551 27.93 -19.03 -20.15
C ARG A 551 28.62 -19.53 -21.45
N SER A 552 28.05 -20.52 -22.12
CA SER A 552 28.61 -21.08 -23.36
C SER A 552 28.14 -20.35 -24.64
N ILE A 553 27.34 -19.30 -24.52
CA ILE A 553 26.84 -18.51 -25.65
C ILE A 553 27.90 -17.49 -26.06
N ASP A 554 28.10 -17.33 -27.35
CA ASP A 554 29.04 -16.36 -27.90
C ASP A 554 28.64 -14.92 -27.51
N GLY A 555 29.60 -14.16 -27.00
CA GLY A 555 29.37 -12.80 -26.54
C GLY A 555 28.94 -12.68 -25.06
N VAL A 556 28.71 -13.77 -24.35
CA VAL A 556 28.46 -13.78 -22.91
C VAL A 556 29.79 -13.83 -22.14
N VAL A 557 30.01 -12.87 -21.26
CA VAL A 557 31.22 -12.76 -20.43
C VAL A 557 31.01 -13.46 -19.10
N GLU A 558 29.93 -13.10 -18.40
CA GLU A 558 29.60 -13.64 -17.07
C GLU A 558 28.10 -13.83 -16.92
N VAL A 559 27.73 -14.66 -15.98
CA VAL A 559 26.34 -14.96 -15.64
C VAL A 559 26.19 -14.98 -14.14
N ASP A 560 25.25 -14.24 -13.61
CA ASP A 560 24.84 -14.18 -12.22
C ASP A 560 23.48 -14.87 -12.03
N ALA A 561 23.39 -15.77 -11.07
CA ALA A 561 22.18 -16.50 -10.78
C ALA A 561 21.61 -16.06 -9.43
N LEU A 562 20.37 -15.62 -9.42
CA LEU A 562 19.66 -15.17 -8.23
C LEU A 562 18.52 -16.13 -7.87
N ARG A 563 18.44 -16.49 -6.60
CA ARG A 563 17.32 -17.19 -5.99
C ARG A 563 16.79 -16.38 -4.82
N SER A 564 15.49 -16.09 -4.79
CA SER A 564 14.83 -15.38 -3.69
C SER A 564 13.82 -16.27 -3.00
N ARG A 565 13.88 -16.37 -1.68
CA ARG A 565 12.93 -17.14 -0.87
C ARG A 565 12.44 -16.36 0.32
N SER A 566 11.15 -16.51 0.61
CA SER A 566 10.60 -16.06 1.88
C SER A 566 10.84 -17.15 2.93
N ILE A 567 11.53 -16.78 4.00
CA ILE A 567 11.85 -17.69 5.10
C ILE A 567 11.34 -17.15 6.43
N PRO A 568 10.90 -18.00 7.35
CA PRO A 568 10.55 -17.57 8.69
C PRO A 568 11.81 -17.22 9.49
N TYR A 569 11.81 -16.04 10.10
CA TYR A 569 12.82 -15.61 11.05
C TYR A 569 12.13 -15.03 12.28
N GLN A 570 12.32 -15.66 13.45
CA GLN A 570 11.56 -15.37 14.66
C GLN A 570 10.03 -15.45 14.39
N ASP A 571 9.29 -14.37 14.59
CA ASP A 571 7.84 -14.27 14.42
C ASP A 571 7.43 -13.76 13.03
N ARG A 572 8.38 -13.57 12.09
CA ARG A 572 8.14 -12.88 10.81
C ARG A 572 8.71 -13.64 9.61
N GLN A 573 8.19 -13.27 8.44
CA GLN A 573 8.78 -13.71 7.17
C GLN A 573 9.80 -12.67 6.71
N VAL A 574 10.99 -13.12 6.32
CA VAL A 574 12.05 -12.30 5.73
C VAL A 574 12.45 -12.86 4.38
N VAL A 575 13.10 -12.09 3.54
CA VAL A 575 13.57 -12.54 2.23
C VAL A 575 15.01 -13.01 2.34
N LEU A 576 15.28 -14.25 1.93
CA LEU A 576 16.62 -14.79 1.73
C LEU A 576 16.94 -14.74 0.24
N ASN A 577 17.88 -13.90 -0.14
CA ASN A 577 18.44 -13.80 -1.49
C ASN A 577 19.74 -14.60 -1.56
N ILE A 578 19.81 -15.51 -2.48
CA ILE A 578 21.01 -16.32 -2.76
C ILE A 578 21.53 -15.88 -4.12
N ALA A 579 22.75 -15.38 -4.16
CA ALA A 579 23.36 -14.83 -5.39
C ALA A 579 24.83 -15.31 -5.54
N ASP A 580 25.33 -15.19 -6.77
CA ASP A 580 26.76 -15.39 -7.06
C ASP A 580 27.51 -14.10 -6.69
N LEU A 581 27.81 -13.94 -5.39
CA LEU A 581 28.33 -12.70 -4.84
C LEU A 581 29.72 -12.33 -5.39
N ASP A 582 30.46 -13.27 -5.98
CA ASP A 582 31.72 -12.99 -6.69
C ASP A 582 31.47 -12.19 -7.97
N VAL A 583 30.48 -12.61 -8.76
CA VAL A 583 30.08 -11.91 -9.99
C VAL A 583 29.40 -10.57 -9.61
N PHE A 584 28.50 -10.61 -8.66
CA PHE A 584 27.76 -9.46 -8.19
C PHE A 584 28.68 -8.33 -7.69
N ALA A 585 29.73 -8.66 -6.93
CA ALA A 585 30.71 -7.72 -6.43
C ALA A 585 31.51 -7.02 -7.54
N ARG A 586 31.76 -7.69 -8.69
CA ARG A 586 32.51 -7.09 -9.81
C ARG A 586 31.69 -6.07 -10.60
N HIS A 587 30.37 -6.26 -10.66
CA HIS A 587 29.51 -5.49 -11.58
C HIS A 587 28.59 -4.49 -10.88
N THR A 588 28.33 -4.62 -9.56
CA THR A 588 27.35 -3.77 -8.85
C THR A 588 27.99 -2.85 -7.84
N GLU A 589 27.44 -1.66 -7.70
CA GLU A 589 27.81 -0.71 -6.65
C GLU A 589 26.86 -0.85 -5.44
N TYR A 590 26.77 -2.09 -4.91
CA TYR A 590 25.85 -2.40 -3.82
C TYR A 590 26.16 -1.56 -2.58
N PRO A 591 25.21 -0.72 -2.09
CA PRO A 591 25.49 0.25 -1.04
C PRO A 591 25.48 -0.40 0.35
N PHE A 592 26.51 -0.16 1.14
CA PHE A 592 26.61 -0.61 2.53
C PHE A 592 26.42 0.52 3.52
N LEU A 593 25.67 0.26 4.59
CA LEU A 593 25.52 1.13 5.76
C LEU A 593 26.62 0.82 6.79
N GLU A 594 26.95 -0.45 6.96
CA GLU A 594 28.01 -0.93 7.86
C GLU A 594 28.87 -1.95 7.14
N GLY A 595 30.17 -1.76 7.21
CA GLY A 595 31.19 -2.58 6.58
C GLY A 595 31.81 -1.94 5.35
N ASP A 596 33.08 -2.22 5.13
CA ASP A 596 33.74 -1.90 3.87
C ASP A 596 33.28 -2.90 2.81
N ARG A 597 32.93 -2.40 1.61
CA ARG A 597 32.34 -3.17 0.53
C ARG A 597 33.20 -4.40 0.17
N ASP A 598 34.47 -4.18 -0.10
CA ASP A 598 35.35 -5.22 -0.62
C ASP A 598 35.68 -6.24 0.48
N ALA A 599 35.81 -5.79 1.73
CA ALA A 599 36.00 -6.67 2.88
C ALA A 599 34.76 -7.54 3.17
N VAL A 600 33.54 -6.97 3.04
CA VAL A 600 32.29 -7.71 3.23
C VAL A 600 32.11 -8.76 2.17
N PHE A 601 32.33 -8.44 0.89
CA PHE A 601 32.23 -9.41 -0.19
C PHE A 601 33.30 -10.51 -0.05
N ALA A 602 34.53 -10.19 0.32
CA ALA A 602 35.57 -11.17 0.58
C ALA A 602 35.20 -12.10 1.74
N GLU A 603 34.58 -11.60 2.80
CA GLU A 603 34.11 -12.41 3.94
C GLU A 603 32.98 -13.36 3.53
N VAL A 604 31.94 -12.88 2.85
CA VAL A 604 30.75 -13.71 2.50
C VAL A 604 31.03 -14.75 1.42
N THR A 605 32.04 -14.55 0.59
CA THR A 605 32.45 -15.53 -0.43
C THR A 605 33.39 -16.60 0.12
N SER A 606 34.16 -16.28 1.14
CA SER A 606 35.14 -17.20 1.74
C SER A 606 34.66 -17.91 3.03
N GLN A 607 33.70 -17.33 3.74
CA GLN A 607 33.21 -17.81 5.04
C GLN A 607 31.69 -18.01 5.03
N ASP A 608 31.19 -18.79 6.00
CA ASP A 608 29.74 -18.98 6.19
C ASP A 608 29.14 -17.78 6.90
N SER A 609 29.00 -16.68 6.15
CA SER A 609 28.48 -15.40 6.63
C SER A 609 27.41 -14.86 5.66
N VAL A 610 26.69 -13.84 6.10
CA VAL A 610 25.56 -13.23 5.39
C VAL A 610 25.64 -11.71 5.43
N ILE A 611 25.03 -11.05 4.45
CA ILE A 611 24.74 -9.61 4.49
C ILE A 611 23.29 -9.46 4.90
N VAL A 612 22.98 -8.47 5.74
CA VAL A 612 21.59 -8.15 6.12
C VAL A 612 21.24 -6.75 5.68
N SER A 613 19.96 -6.52 5.37
CA SER A 613 19.49 -5.17 5.03
C SER A 613 19.35 -4.28 6.26
N GLU A 614 19.34 -2.96 6.04
CA GLU A 614 19.07 -1.96 7.07
C GLU A 614 17.73 -2.23 7.78
N ASN A 615 16.68 -2.60 7.02
CA ASN A 615 15.37 -2.96 7.56
C ASN A 615 15.46 -4.16 8.50
N PHE A 616 16.22 -5.19 8.14
CA PHE A 616 16.47 -6.37 8.97
C PHE A 616 17.19 -5.98 10.26
N ARG A 617 18.28 -5.22 10.15
CA ARG A 617 19.05 -4.70 11.29
C ARG A 617 18.15 -3.94 12.27
N TYR A 618 17.35 -3.01 11.78
CA TYR A 618 16.51 -2.17 12.64
C TYR A 618 15.41 -2.97 13.33
N ARG A 619 14.85 -3.96 12.63
CA ARG A 619 13.69 -4.73 13.10
C ARG A 619 14.04 -5.78 14.13
N PHE A 620 15.16 -6.45 13.93
CA PHE A 620 15.64 -7.54 14.77
C PHE A 620 16.79 -7.15 15.70
N ALA A 621 17.17 -5.86 15.70
CA ALA A 621 18.27 -5.31 16.50
C ALA A 621 19.61 -6.05 16.29
N VAL A 622 19.87 -6.50 15.04
CA VAL A 622 21.09 -7.22 14.67
C VAL A 622 22.12 -6.24 14.10
N GLN A 623 23.38 -6.39 14.47
CA GLN A 623 24.49 -5.55 14.02
C GLN A 623 25.54 -6.38 13.29
N ARG A 624 26.47 -5.71 12.61
CA ARG A 624 27.63 -6.37 12.02
C ARG A 624 28.41 -7.16 13.08
N GLY A 625 28.72 -8.41 12.78
CA GLY A 625 29.40 -9.34 13.68
C GLY A 625 28.51 -10.25 14.50
N ASP A 626 27.20 -9.94 14.59
CA ASP A 626 26.22 -10.80 15.28
C ASP A 626 25.94 -12.09 14.49
N GLY A 627 25.30 -13.05 15.15
CA GLY A 627 24.87 -14.32 14.55
C GLY A 627 23.38 -14.30 14.17
N VAL A 628 23.06 -14.63 12.93
CA VAL A 628 21.70 -14.86 12.43
C VAL A 628 21.47 -16.36 12.27
N THR A 629 20.54 -16.92 13.04
CA THR A 629 20.24 -18.36 13.03
C THR A 629 19.13 -18.64 12.01
N LEU A 630 19.47 -19.42 10.98
CA LEU A 630 18.54 -19.83 9.93
C LEU A 630 18.22 -21.32 10.03
N PRO A 631 16.99 -21.75 9.70
CA PRO A 631 16.64 -23.15 9.62
C PRO A 631 17.29 -23.80 8.40
N THR A 632 18.03 -24.87 8.60
CA THR A 632 18.59 -25.71 7.53
C THR A 632 18.01 -27.14 7.61
N PRO A 633 18.09 -27.95 6.54
CA PRO A 633 17.65 -29.33 6.57
C PRO A 633 18.32 -30.19 7.68
N GLU A 634 19.54 -29.85 8.08
CA GLU A 634 20.28 -30.50 9.14
C GLU A 634 20.02 -29.92 10.55
N GLY A 635 19.14 -28.89 10.65
CA GLY A 635 18.84 -28.17 11.88
C GLY A 635 19.23 -26.68 11.82
N PRO A 636 18.90 -25.90 12.85
CA PRO A 636 19.18 -24.46 12.86
C PRO A 636 20.71 -24.21 12.90
N ARG A 637 21.19 -23.33 12.02
CA ARG A 637 22.58 -22.88 11.96
C ARG A 637 22.69 -21.37 12.07
N SER A 638 23.75 -20.92 12.76
CA SER A 638 24.05 -19.50 12.92
C SER A 638 25.07 -19.05 11.88
N PHE A 639 24.75 -17.98 11.16
CA PHE A 639 25.61 -17.33 10.17
C PHE A 639 25.99 -15.95 10.69
N ARG A 640 27.28 -15.61 10.58
CA ARG A 640 27.77 -14.29 11.01
C ARG A 640 27.33 -13.19 10.04
N VAL A 641 26.95 -12.05 10.56
CA VAL A 641 26.63 -10.85 9.75
C VAL A 641 27.93 -10.15 9.37
N ALA A 642 28.32 -10.24 8.11
CA ALA A 642 29.52 -9.58 7.58
C ALA A 642 29.33 -8.08 7.36
N GLY A 643 28.12 -7.67 6.97
CA GLY A 643 27.80 -6.26 6.71
C GLY A 643 26.30 -5.99 6.71
N VAL A 644 25.98 -4.70 6.74
CA VAL A 644 24.59 -4.19 6.63
C VAL A 644 24.48 -3.38 5.35
N SER A 645 23.59 -3.78 4.45
CA SER A 645 23.36 -3.12 3.16
C SER A 645 22.10 -2.26 3.17
N ILE A 646 22.05 -1.30 2.25
CA ILE A 646 20.84 -0.54 1.94
C ILE A 646 20.10 -1.31 0.85
N ASP A 647 19.00 -1.97 1.21
CA ASP A 647 18.22 -2.82 0.31
C ASP A 647 16.73 -2.55 0.51
N TYR A 648 16.06 -2.12 -0.56
CA TYR A 648 14.63 -1.79 -0.58
C TYR A 648 13.75 -2.90 -1.16
N SER A 649 14.31 -4.08 -1.44
CA SER A 649 13.55 -5.21 -2.01
C SER A 649 12.49 -5.77 -1.05
N SER A 650 12.67 -5.59 0.26
CA SER A 650 11.71 -6.05 1.28
C SER A 650 11.58 -5.08 2.45
N ASP A 651 10.36 -4.77 2.83
CA ASP A 651 10.04 -4.01 4.03
C ASP A 651 10.26 -4.81 5.32
N GLN A 652 10.22 -6.15 5.25
CA GLN A 652 10.44 -7.04 6.39
C GLN A 652 11.92 -7.27 6.68
N GLY A 653 12.77 -7.00 5.71
CA GLY A 653 14.20 -7.19 5.74
C GLY A 653 14.67 -8.33 4.84
N THR A 654 15.90 -8.20 4.40
CA THR A 654 16.55 -9.12 3.46
C THR A 654 17.83 -9.68 4.09
N ILE A 655 18.08 -10.96 3.84
CA ILE A 655 19.35 -11.64 4.12
C ILE A 655 19.92 -12.04 2.77
N VAL A 656 21.16 -11.71 2.50
CA VAL A 656 21.85 -12.07 1.26
C VAL A 656 22.96 -13.08 1.58
N MET A 657 22.96 -14.21 0.87
CA MET A 657 23.87 -15.33 1.08
C MET A 657 24.53 -15.72 -0.25
N HIS A 658 25.82 -16.08 -0.18
CA HIS A 658 26.54 -16.60 -1.34
C HIS A 658 26.10 -18.02 -1.71
N TRP A 659 26.01 -18.34 -3.01
CA TRP A 659 25.67 -19.68 -3.50
C TRP A 659 26.57 -20.77 -2.93
N GLY A 660 27.85 -20.52 -2.74
CA GLY A 660 28.80 -21.47 -2.14
C GLY A 660 28.37 -21.88 -0.72
N THR A 661 27.99 -20.94 0.12
CA THR A 661 27.46 -21.17 1.47
C THR A 661 26.11 -21.87 1.43
N PHE A 662 25.19 -21.45 0.55
CA PHE A 662 23.88 -22.07 0.44
C PHE A 662 23.97 -23.57 0.07
N ARG A 663 24.76 -23.92 -0.92
CA ARG A 663 24.94 -25.34 -1.37
C ARG A 663 25.56 -26.28 -0.34
N LYS A 664 26.21 -25.77 0.70
CA LYS A 664 26.71 -26.60 1.80
C LYS A 664 25.59 -27.18 2.66
N TYR A 665 24.49 -26.42 2.79
CA TYR A 665 23.42 -26.72 3.74
C TYR A 665 22.08 -27.02 3.11
N TRP A 666 21.85 -26.64 1.84
CA TRP A 666 20.60 -26.84 1.10
C TRP A 666 20.87 -27.51 -0.25
N THR A 667 20.00 -28.45 -0.63
CA THR A 667 20.13 -29.29 -1.83
C THR A 667 19.45 -28.73 -3.08
N GLU A 668 18.82 -27.55 -3.00
CA GLU A 668 18.12 -26.96 -4.14
C GLU A 668 19.06 -26.59 -5.30
N GLN A 669 18.60 -26.89 -6.52
CA GLN A 669 19.32 -26.62 -7.77
C GLN A 669 18.48 -25.82 -8.75
N VAL A 670 17.76 -24.81 -8.24
CA VAL A 670 16.93 -23.92 -9.05
C VAL A 670 17.27 -22.47 -8.78
N VAL A 671 17.03 -21.63 -9.78
CA VAL A 671 17.25 -20.17 -9.74
C VAL A 671 15.98 -19.47 -10.21
N ASP A 672 15.77 -18.25 -9.82
CA ASP A 672 14.59 -17.48 -10.21
C ASP A 672 14.87 -16.54 -11.38
N THR A 673 16.06 -15.93 -11.35
CA THR A 673 16.50 -14.94 -12.33
C THR A 673 17.96 -15.15 -12.66
N ILE A 674 18.32 -14.99 -13.91
CA ILE A 674 19.69 -15.10 -14.38
C ILE A 674 20.07 -13.77 -15.03
N GLY A 675 21.03 -13.06 -14.44
CA GLY A 675 21.68 -11.90 -15.03
C GLY A 675 22.77 -12.35 -16.01
N VAL A 676 22.78 -11.80 -17.20
CA VAL A 676 23.77 -12.09 -18.26
C VAL A 676 24.52 -10.81 -18.57
N TYR A 677 25.85 -10.86 -18.47
CA TYR A 677 26.76 -9.77 -18.83
C TYR A 677 27.34 -10.07 -20.19
N VAL A 678 27.21 -9.09 -21.09
CA VAL A 678 27.58 -9.26 -22.52
C VAL A 678 28.86 -8.50 -22.81
N GLN A 679 29.67 -9.05 -23.70
CA GLN A 679 30.94 -8.41 -24.12
C GLN A 679 30.70 -7.04 -24.73
N ALA A 680 31.54 -6.06 -24.38
CA ALA A 680 31.48 -4.73 -24.93
C ALA A 680 31.54 -4.74 -26.47
N GLY A 681 30.50 -4.21 -27.10
CA GLY A 681 30.38 -4.16 -28.58
C GLY A 681 29.60 -5.34 -29.20
N ALA A 682 29.21 -6.35 -28.45
CA ALA A 682 28.30 -7.40 -28.92
C ALA A 682 26.83 -6.88 -28.93
N SER A 683 26.03 -7.38 -29.90
CA SER A 683 24.62 -6.99 -29.98
C SER A 683 23.82 -7.72 -28.95
N LEU A 684 23.14 -6.99 -28.07
CA LEU A 684 22.23 -7.53 -27.05
C LEU A 684 21.08 -8.33 -27.68
N GLU A 685 20.55 -7.85 -28.81
CA GLU A 685 19.48 -8.53 -29.54
C GLU A 685 19.95 -9.86 -30.14
N ALA A 686 21.21 -9.94 -30.61
CA ALA A 686 21.75 -11.18 -31.14
C ALA A 686 21.91 -12.22 -30.03
N VAL A 687 22.49 -11.84 -28.88
CA VAL A 687 22.64 -12.72 -27.71
C VAL A 687 21.26 -13.16 -27.18
N ALA A 688 20.32 -12.24 -27.03
CA ALA A 688 18.97 -12.57 -26.62
C ALA A 688 18.25 -13.49 -27.60
N GLY A 689 18.44 -13.29 -28.91
CA GLY A 689 17.92 -14.12 -29.98
C GLY A 689 18.47 -15.54 -29.90
N GLU A 690 19.77 -15.71 -29.67
CA GLU A 690 20.42 -17.01 -29.52
C GLU A 690 19.93 -17.74 -28.27
N ILE A 691 19.83 -17.05 -27.13
CA ILE A 691 19.23 -17.60 -25.88
C ILE A 691 17.82 -18.13 -26.16
N LYS A 692 16.99 -17.32 -26.83
CA LYS A 692 15.61 -17.69 -27.14
C LYS A 692 15.52 -18.85 -28.13
N GLN A 693 16.37 -18.89 -29.14
CA GLN A 693 16.41 -19.97 -30.13
C GLN A 693 16.86 -21.29 -29.51
N ARG A 694 17.89 -21.26 -28.67
CA ARG A 694 18.50 -22.47 -28.09
C ARG A 694 17.68 -23.04 -26.94
N PHE A 695 17.14 -22.20 -26.08
CA PHE A 695 16.48 -22.62 -24.84
C PHE A 695 14.97 -22.34 -24.78
N GLY A 696 14.43 -21.47 -25.64
CA GLY A 696 13.02 -21.09 -25.63
C GLY A 696 12.05 -22.21 -26.02
N ARG A 697 12.57 -23.33 -26.61
CA ARG A 697 11.77 -24.53 -26.87
C ARG A 697 11.62 -25.44 -25.65
N THR A 698 12.56 -25.37 -24.72
CA THR A 698 12.60 -26.23 -23.52
C THR A 698 12.12 -25.49 -22.29
N HIS A 699 12.38 -24.17 -22.24
CA HIS A 699 12.01 -23.31 -21.11
C HIS A 699 11.30 -22.06 -21.62
N ARG A 700 10.24 -21.66 -20.92
CA ARG A 700 9.67 -20.34 -21.16
C ARG A 700 10.65 -19.31 -20.60
N LEU A 701 11.19 -18.49 -21.46
CA LEU A 701 12.14 -17.45 -21.09
C LEU A 701 11.62 -16.08 -21.49
N PHE A 702 11.55 -15.20 -20.54
CA PHE A 702 11.47 -13.75 -20.74
C PHE A 702 12.87 -13.21 -20.65
N ILE A 703 13.27 -12.49 -21.68
CA ILE A 703 14.57 -11.87 -21.77
C ILE A 703 14.37 -10.37 -21.86
N PHE A 704 14.81 -9.68 -20.84
CA PHE A 704 14.71 -8.22 -20.75
C PHE A 704 16.09 -7.60 -20.89
N SER A 705 16.20 -6.53 -21.64
CA SER A 705 17.36 -5.68 -21.52
C SER A 705 17.35 -4.95 -20.17
N ASN A 706 18.52 -4.55 -19.67
CA ASN A 706 18.64 -3.76 -18.45
C ASN A 706 17.69 -2.55 -18.45
N GLN A 707 17.66 -1.85 -19.58
CA GLN A 707 16.81 -0.67 -19.73
C GLN A 707 15.32 -0.99 -19.67
N SER A 708 14.85 -2.03 -20.37
CA SER A 708 13.43 -2.41 -20.35
C SER A 708 12.99 -2.91 -18.98
N PHE A 709 13.83 -3.68 -18.30
CA PHE A 709 13.54 -4.15 -16.94
C PHE A 709 13.44 -3.01 -15.92
N LYS A 710 14.38 -2.05 -15.98
CA LYS A 710 14.30 -0.85 -15.13
C LYS A 710 13.08 0.00 -15.42
N GLN A 711 12.74 0.19 -16.70
CA GLN A 711 11.53 0.93 -17.09
C GLN A 711 10.27 0.30 -16.52
N GLU A 712 10.16 -1.01 -16.53
CA GLU A 712 9.01 -1.72 -15.96
C GLU A 712 8.91 -1.50 -14.45
N ILE A 713 10.01 -1.60 -13.71
CA ILE A 713 10.04 -1.27 -12.28
C ILE A 713 9.61 0.19 -12.04
N TYR A 714 10.10 1.14 -12.85
CA TYR A 714 9.74 2.55 -12.69
C TYR A 714 8.26 2.79 -12.98
N GLN A 715 7.67 2.09 -13.95
CA GLN A 715 6.23 2.16 -14.22
C GLN A 715 5.40 1.61 -13.06
N LEU A 716 5.80 0.50 -12.45
CA LEU A 716 5.13 -0.06 -11.27
C LEU A 716 5.17 0.93 -10.08
N ILE A 717 6.30 1.59 -9.87
CA ILE A 717 6.43 2.63 -8.86
C ILE A 717 5.51 3.81 -9.17
N ASP A 718 5.47 4.28 -10.42
CA ASP A 718 4.62 5.40 -10.85
C ASP A 718 3.13 5.08 -10.66
N GLN A 719 2.70 3.88 -11.02
CA GLN A 719 1.33 3.41 -10.79
C GLN A 719 0.97 3.39 -9.30
N SER A 720 1.92 3.00 -8.43
CA SER A 720 1.70 2.96 -6.98
C SER A 720 1.39 4.34 -6.39
N PHE A 721 1.89 5.41 -7.00
CA PHE A 721 1.61 6.80 -6.57
C PHE A 721 0.41 7.45 -7.27
N ALA A 722 -0.24 6.78 -8.24
CA ALA A 722 -1.36 7.36 -8.99
C ALA A 722 -2.50 7.85 -8.09
N ILE A 723 -2.81 7.10 -7.01
CA ILE A 723 -3.82 7.50 -6.01
C ILE A 723 -3.40 8.77 -5.27
N THR A 724 -2.13 8.86 -4.93
CA THR A 724 -1.60 10.02 -4.18
C THR A 724 -1.69 11.29 -5.03
N TYR A 725 -1.43 11.21 -6.35
CA TYR A 725 -1.64 12.32 -7.28
C TYR A 725 -3.10 12.74 -7.40
N ALA A 726 -4.03 11.78 -7.44
CA ALA A 726 -5.46 12.10 -7.47
C ALA A 726 -5.88 12.88 -6.21
N LEU A 727 -5.38 12.50 -5.04
CA LEU A 727 -5.63 13.20 -3.78
C LEU A 727 -4.97 14.58 -3.73
N GLU A 728 -3.81 14.75 -4.35
CA GLU A 728 -3.11 16.04 -4.48
C GLU A 728 -3.93 17.04 -5.30
N ILE A 729 -4.52 16.60 -6.42
CA ILE A 729 -5.41 17.44 -7.24
C ILE A 729 -6.60 17.94 -6.40
N ILE A 730 -7.19 17.07 -5.57
CA ILE A 730 -8.31 17.45 -4.71
C ILE A 730 -7.85 18.44 -3.64
N ALA A 731 -6.66 18.25 -3.05
CA ALA A 731 -6.10 19.19 -2.08
C ALA A 731 -5.84 20.57 -2.69
N ILE A 732 -5.37 20.62 -3.93
CA ILE A 732 -5.25 21.88 -4.70
C ILE A 732 -6.60 22.55 -4.88
N ALA A 733 -7.62 21.81 -5.27
CA ALA A 733 -8.98 22.34 -5.45
C ALA A 733 -9.54 22.92 -4.15
N VAL A 734 -9.31 22.25 -3.01
CA VAL A 734 -9.71 22.77 -1.68
C VAL A 734 -8.93 24.03 -1.31
N GLY A 735 -7.63 24.08 -1.61
CA GLY A 735 -6.81 25.29 -1.43
C GLY A 735 -7.31 26.49 -2.24
N ILE A 736 -7.63 26.28 -3.51
CA ILE A 736 -8.21 27.31 -4.39
C ILE A 736 -9.57 27.81 -3.86
N MET A 737 -10.42 26.92 -3.36
CA MET A 737 -11.69 27.30 -2.75
C MET A 737 -11.49 28.13 -1.48
N GLY A 738 -10.47 27.82 -0.67
CA GLY A 738 -10.10 28.62 0.50
C GLY A 738 -9.74 30.06 0.11
N ILE A 739 -8.95 30.22 -0.96
CA ILE A 739 -8.59 31.54 -1.51
C ILE A 739 -9.83 32.25 -2.05
N ALA A 740 -10.65 31.57 -2.85
CA ALA A 740 -11.87 32.15 -3.42
C ALA A 740 -12.84 32.65 -2.33
N THR A 741 -13.01 31.87 -1.26
CA THR A 741 -13.82 32.27 -0.10
C THR A 741 -13.24 33.50 0.60
N ALA A 742 -11.92 33.53 0.76
CA ALA A 742 -11.25 34.67 1.43
C ALA A 742 -11.24 35.94 0.60
N LEU A 743 -11.15 35.85 -0.73
CA LEU A 743 -11.21 37.02 -1.64
C LEU A 743 -12.64 37.57 -1.79
N TYR A 744 -13.65 36.72 -1.66
CA TYR A 744 -15.05 37.11 -1.76
C TYR A 744 -15.57 37.77 -0.46
N THR A 745 -14.93 37.54 0.68
CA THR A 745 -15.27 38.19 1.98
C THR A 745 -14.50 39.47 2.22
#